data_0b00240b7270ae8e054499d4af58833b
#
_entry.id   0b00240b7270ae8e054499d4af58833b
#
_cell.length_a   1.000
_cell.length_b   1.000
_cell.length_c   1.000
_cell.angle_alpha   90.00
_cell.angle_beta   90.00
_cell.angle_gamma   90.00
#
_symmetry.space_group_name_H-M   'P 1'
#
loop_
_entity.id
_entity.type
_entity.pdbx_description
1 polymer ?
#
loop_
_entity_poly.entity_id
_entity_poly.type
_entity_poly.pdbx_seq_one_letter_code
_entity_poly.pdbx_strand_id
1 'polypeptide(L)'
;EEKMNKEKLLNDSILKLSLKINGKDSFYFFTRLGKAYHKLEELFFSIYEKNRVNEAYFQELLEALGEKYVERVDDLKKIDIEREENKEWFMNPNWVGTMLYTDRYNKDLKGFIKKIDYLEELGINYVHLMPLLSMPKGENDGGYAVSDYKTVDKKFGTMKDIENISKIFREKNMLLELDLVLNHTSNEHEWAKKALNGEKEFQDMYYMYDNRKIPDEFEKSLPEVFPETAPGNFTYLSEINKWVFTVFNTYQWDLNYTNPKVFIEMAKILLNLANKGIDIMRLDAVAFMWKKIGTSSQNLPEAHTILQLFKACTKIVAPGVLFKAEAIVQPEDIVKYLGLGGEEECEIAYNASYMVYLWDAMATQNKKILENGLSHIPRLPKGTTWINYIRCHDDIGLGYADKDIMASGYSPYDHKQFIISYYVGEFQGSPAKGQRFMYNPKTGDSRITGSTASLLGLEKAIDDKNHSLEEKALKKILLMHSGIMTLGGIPLVYYGDELASVNDYSYLKEPSKKNDNRWLNRPVIDWEKSENRSKKGTVEYKIFNGIKKMIQIRKNIKEFHSENDFELVKNENDHIFSFLREFEGEKTLVLMNMSEHAQYLNQYILEKTGIKFDAVDQFSGKKVEVHNREIKLLPFEFLWLK
;
A
#
# COMPACT_ATOMS: atom_id res chain seq x y z
N GLU A 1 -7.56 -14.30 -44.14
CA GLU A 1 -6.10 -14.06 -44.01
C GLU A 1 -5.73 -13.59 -42.58
N GLU A 2 -6.44 -12.61 -42.01
CA GLU A 2 -6.14 -12.07 -40.67
C GLU A 2 -6.37 -13.10 -39.54
N LYS A 3 -7.42 -13.92 -39.64
CA LYS A 3 -7.71 -15.00 -38.69
C LYS A 3 -6.69 -16.13 -38.76
N MET A 4 -6.23 -16.44 -39.97
CA MET A 4 -5.22 -17.48 -40.24
C MET A 4 -3.83 -17.05 -39.75
N ASN A 5 -3.51 -15.73 -39.74
CA ASN A 5 -2.26 -15.20 -39.22
C ASN A 5 -2.19 -15.19 -37.69
N LYS A 6 -3.33 -14.98 -37.00
CA LYS A 6 -3.41 -15.03 -35.54
C LYS A 6 -3.20 -16.44 -35.00
N GLU A 7 -3.79 -17.44 -35.64
CA GLU A 7 -3.61 -18.86 -35.27
C GLU A 7 -2.16 -19.33 -35.53
N LYS A 8 -1.50 -18.81 -36.55
CA LYS A 8 -0.14 -19.18 -36.89
C LYS A 8 0.84 -18.73 -35.79
N LEU A 9 0.74 -17.48 -35.30
CA LEU A 9 1.62 -16.97 -34.26
C LEU A 9 1.48 -17.75 -32.94
N LEU A 10 0.24 -18.10 -32.58
CA LEU A 10 -0.04 -18.91 -31.42
C LEU A 10 0.54 -20.32 -31.56
N ASN A 11 0.32 -20.96 -32.71
CA ASN A 11 0.79 -22.31 -32.97
C ASN A 11 2.31 -22.38 -32.99
N ASP A 12 2.99 -21.42 -33.63
CA ASP A 12 4.45 -21.34 -33.66
C ASP A 12 5.03 -21.14 -32.26
N SER A 13 4.37 -20.33 -31.43
CA SER A 13 4.77 -20.12 -30.03
C SER A 13 4.57 -21.37 -29.19
N ILE A 14 3.43 -22.03 -29.32
CA ILE A 14 3.14 -23.29 -28.62
C ILE A 14 4.14 -24.38 -29.01
N LEU A 15 4.49 -24.51 -30.30
CA LEU A 15 5.48 -25.47 -30.79
C LEU A 15 6.85 -25.23 -30.16
N LYS A 16 7.33 -23.98 -30.13
CA LYS A 16 8.62 -23.61 -29.52
C LYS A 16 8.61 -23.90 -28.01
N LEU A 17 7.55 -23.53 -27.31
CA LEU A 17 7.42 -23.70 -25.86
C LEU A 17 7.24 -25.16 -25.46
N SER A 18 6.56 -26.00 -26.28
CA SER A 18 6.37 -27.42 -26.03
C SER A 18 7.67 -28.21 -26.05
N LEU A 19 8.70 -27.71 -26.72
CA LEU A 19 10.03 -28.29 -26.67
C LEU A 19 10.76 -28.05 -25.34
N LYS A 20 10.38 -26.98 -24.62
CA LYS A 20 11.00 -26.56 -23.34
C LYS A 20 10.19 -26.97 -22.10
N ILE A 21 8.87 -27.09 -22.22
CA ILE A 21 7.93 -27.36 -21.12
C ILE A 21 7.34 -28.76 -21.29
N ASN A 22 7.76 -29.67 -20.43
CA ASN A 22 7.42 -31.11 -20.51
C ASN A 22 6.70 -31.61 -19.25
N GLY A 23 6.00 -32.72 -19.36
CA GLY A 23 5.44 -33.47 -18.25
C GLY A 23 4.15 -32.88 -17.67
N LYS A 24 3.94 -33.09 -16.37
CA LYS A 24 2.73 -32.62 -15.64
C LYS A 24 2.54 -31.09 -15.71
N ASP A 25 3.63 -30.39 -15.76
CA ASP A 25 3.65 -28.89 -15.73
C ASP A 25 3.13 -28.31 -17.04
N SER A 26 3.27 -29.00 -18.17
CA SER A 26 2.82 -28.52 -19.47
C SER A 26 1.30 -28.27 -19.49
N PHE A 27 0.53 -29.11 -18.81
CA PHE A 27 -0.93 -28.97 -18.75
C PHE A 27 -1.37 -27.66 -18.15
N TYR A 28 -0.83 -27.28 -16.99
CA TYR A 28 -1.20 -26.03 -16.32
C TYR A 28 -0.76 -24.81 -17.13
N PHE A 29 0.48 -24.79 -17.60
CA PHE A 29 0.99 -23.65 -18.37
C PHE A 29 0.18 -23.42 -19.65
N PHE A 30 -0.01 -24.45 -20.48
CA PHE A 30 -0.71 -24.32 -21.76
C PHE A 30 -2.21 -24.08 -21.59
N THR A 31 -2.81 -24.58 -20.53
CA THR A 31 -4.20 -24.27 -20.19
C THR A 31 -4.36 -22.78 -19.84
N ARG A 32 -3.46 -22.25 -19.03
CA ARG A 32 -3.44 -20.82 -18.65
C ARG A 32 -3.13 -19.93 -19.86
N LEU A 33 -2.13 -20.29 -20.64
CA LEU A 33 -1.78 -19.58 -21.87
C LEU A 33 -2.95 -19.54 -22.85
N GLY A 34 -3.61 -20.69 -23.08
CA GLY A 34 -4.76 -20.78 -23.97
C GLY A 34 -5.93 -19.90 -23.54
N LYS A 35 -6.20 -19.81 -22.25
CA LYS A 35 -7.24 -18.92 -21.69
C LYS A 35 -6.88 -17.43 -21.82
N ALA A 36 -5.61 -17.09 -21.63
CA ALA A 36 -5.16 -15.70 -21.53
C ALA A 36 -4.68 -15.12 -22.87
N TYR A 37 -4.35 -15.94 -23.85
CA TYR A 37 -3.65 -15.53 -25.06
C TYR A 37 -4.33 -14.41 -25.82
N HIS A 38 -5.61 -14.56 -26.13
CA HIS A 38 -6.32 -13.54 -26.92
C HIS A 38 -6.40 -12.20 -26.19
N LYS A 39 -6.63 -12.23 -24.89
CA LYS A 39 -6.64 -11.01 -24.08
C LYS A 39 -5.26 -10.35 -24.00
N LEU A 40 -4.23 -11.18 -23.82
CA LEU A 40 -2.84 -10.70 -23.79
C LEU A 40 -2.45 -10.04 -25.12
N GLU A 41 -2.77 -10.69 -26.25
CA GLU A 41 -2.53 -10.15 -27.60
C GLU A 41 -3.28 -8.84 -27.83
N GLU A 42 -4.57 -8.80 -27.50
CA GLU A 42 -5.42 -7.62 -27.63
C GLU A 42 -4.85 -6.44 -26.81
N LEU A 43 -4.53 -6.65 -25.55
CA LEU A 43 -3.94 -5.63 -24.67
C LEU A 43 -2.61 -5.12 -25.22
N PHE A 44 -1.71 -6.02 -25.63
CA PHE A 44 -0.40 -5.66 -26.14
C PHE A 44 -0.50 -4.77 -27.38
N PHE A 45 -1.29 -5.17 -28.37
CA PHE A 45 -1.46 -4.42 -29.62
C PHE A 45 -2.45 -3.26 -29.51
N SER A 46 -3.09 -3.05 -28.38
CA SER A 46 -3.88 -1.85 -28.12
C SER A 46 -3.00 -0.62 -27.84
N ILE A 47 -1.79 -0.83 -27.32
CA ILE A 47 -0.85 0.24 -26.98
C ILE A 47 0.45 0.20 -27.82
N TYR A 48 0.77 -0.92 -28.43
CA TYR A 48 1.91 -1.07 -29.34
C TYR A 48 1.38 -1.35 -30.74
N GLU A 49 1.78 -0.50 -31.70
CA GLU A 49 1.34 -0.65 -33.09
C GLU A 49 1.62 -2.06 -33.62
N LYS A 50 0.64 -2.68 -34.26
CA LYS A 50 0.80 -4.01 -34.84
C LYS A 50 1.65 -3.94 -36.11
N ASN A 51 2.92 -4.26 -35.97
CA ASN A 51 3.89 -4.33 -37.05
C ASN A 51 4.86 -5.48 -36.78
N ARG A 52 5.66 -5.81 -37.76
CA ARG A 52 6.59 -6.96 -37.70
C ARG A 52 7.57 -6.88 -36.52
N VAL A 53 8.02 -5.69 -36.15
CA VAL A 53 8.95 -5.49 -35.03
C VAL A 53 8.27 -5.77 -33.69
N ASN A 54 7.08 -5.25 -33.50
CA ASN A 54 6.32 -5.45 -32.26
C ASN A 54 5.74 -6.87 -32.13
N GLU A 55 5.45 -7.54 -33.26
CA GLU A 55 5.13 -8.97 -33.26
C GLU A 55 6.32 -9.82 -32.78
N ALA A 56 7.54 -9.46 -33.14
CA ALA A 56 8.75 -10.09 -32.63
C ALA A 56 8.93 -9.88 -31.12
N TYR A 57 8.64 -8.67 -30.61
CA TYR A 57 8.63 -8.41 -29.16
C TYR A 57 7.55 -9.20 -28.44
N PHE A 58 6.36 -9.31 -29.00
CA PHE A 58 5.29 -10.12 -28.43
C PHE A 58 5.68 -11.62 -28.35
N GLN A 59 6.35 -12.12 -29.37
CA GLN A 59 6.86 -13.49 -29.35
C GLN A 59 7.96 -13.66 -28.31
N GLU A 60 8.88 -12.71 -28.16
CA GLU A 60 9.88 -12.69 -27.08
C GLU A 60 9.21 -12.75 -25.70
N LEU A 61 8.11 -12.00 -25.50
CA LEU A 61 7.32 -12.04 -24.27
C LEU A 61 6.81 -13.45 -23.99
N LEU A 62 6.19 -14.11 -24.96
CA LEU A 62 5.67 -15.47 -24.80
C LEU A 62 6.77 -16.48 -24.44
N GLU A 63 7.93 -16.36 -25.07
CA GLU A 63 9.10 -17.20 -24.77
C GLU A 63 9.59 -16.96 -23.34
N ALA A 64 9.64 -15.69 -22.90
CA ALA A 64 10.00 -15.31 -21.52
C ALA A 64 9.03 -15.89 -20.49
N LEU A 65 7.72 -15.90 -20.76
CA LEU A 65 6.72 -16.51 -19.88
C LEU A 65 6.99 -18.01 -19.70
N GLY A 66 7.28 -18.73 -20.79
CA GLY A 66 7.63 -20.15 -20.72
C GLY A 66 8.89 -20.40 -19.90
N GLU A 67 9.95 -19.60 -20.10
CA GLU A 67 11.20 -19.73 -19.36
C GLU A 67 10.98 -19.49 -17.86
N LYS A 68 10.25 -18.44 -17.50
CA LYS A 68 9.96 -18.12 -16.10
C LYS A 68 9.08 -19.19 -15.44
N TYR A 69 8.18 -19.81 -16.17
CA TYR A 69 7.40 -20.94 -15.66
C TYR A 69 8.28 -22.17 -15.36
N VAL A 70 9.21 -22.51 -16.25
CA VAL A 70 10.17 -23.61 -16.03
C VAL A 70 11.06 -23.36 -14.82
N GLU A 71 11.50 -22.11 -14.62
CA GLU A 71 12.31 -21.71 -13.47
C GLU A 71 11.55 -21.77 -12.13
N ARG A 72 10.21 -21.69 -12.13
CA ARG A 72 9.40 -21.69 -10.92
C ARG A 72 9.41 -23.04 -10.23
N VAL A 73 9.76 -23.08 -8.95
CA VAL A 73 9.89 -24.32 -8.19
C VAL A 73 8.53 -24.98 -7.90
N ASP A 74 8.54 -26.31 -7.74
CA ASP A 74 7.31 -27.11 -7.58
C ASP A 74 6.46 -26.69 -6.38
N ASP A 75 7.07 -26.34 -5.25
CA ASP A 75 6.35 -25.87 -4.07
C ASP A 75 5.53 -24.61 -4.36
N LEU A 76 6.07 -23.68 -5.15
CA LEU A 76 5.36 -22.46 -5.56
C LEU A 76 4.26 -22.76 -6.58
N LYS A 77 4.52 -23.68 -7.53
CA LYS A 77 3.51 -24.14 -8.51
C LYS A 77 2.31 -24.79 -7.82
N LYS A 78 2.55 -25.55 -6.75
CA LYS A 78 1.49 -26.15 -5.94
C LYS A 78 0.62 -25.09 -5.26
N ILE A 79 1.23 -24.08 -4.66
CA ILE A 79 0.52 -22.96 -4.05
C ILE A 79 -0.30 -22.19 -5.10
N ASP A 80 0.23 -22.01 -6.30
CA ASP A 80 -0.51 -21.38 -7.40
C ASP A 80 -1.82 -22.12 -7.70
N ILE A 81 -1.78 -23.45 -7.77
CA ILE A 81 -2.96 -24.28 -8.02
C ILE A 81 -3.97 -24.13 -6.89
N GLU A 82 -3.54 -24.20 -5.64
CA GLU A 82 -4.41 -24.05 -4.47
C GLU A 82 -5.10 -22.68 -4.44
N ARG A 83 -4.37 -21.63 -4.82
CA ARG A 83 -4.90 -20.25 -4.88
C ARG A 83 -5.82 -20.02 -6.08
N GLU A 84 -5.58 -20.67 -7.21
CA GLU A 84 -6.50 -20.65 -8.36
C GLU A 84 -7.84 -21.32 -8.03
N GLU A 85 -7.82 -22.40 -7.25
CA GLU A 85 -9.02 -23.10 -6.82
C GLU A 85 -9.84 -22.29 -5.81
N ASN A 86 -9.20 -21.47 -4.99
CA ASN A 86 -9.83 -20.58 -4.02
C ASN A 86 -9.34 -19.15 -4.20
N LYS A 87 -9.91 -18.44 -5.16
CA LYS A 87 -9.51 -17.04 -5.50
C LYS A 87 -9.66 -16.05 -4.35
N GLU A 88 -10.45 -16.35 -3.34
CA GLU A 88 -10.73 -15.50 -2.18
C GLU A 88 -9.89 -15.89 -0.95
N TRP A 89 -8.83 -16.68 -1.15
CA TRP A 89 -7.99 -17.20 -0.08
C TRP A 89 -7.43 -16.12 0.86
N PHE A 90 -7.27 -14.88 0.38
CA PHE A 90 -6.73 -13.75 1.17
C PHE A 90 -7.82 -12.85 1.78
N MET A 91 -9.12 -13.18 1.62
CA MET A 91 -10.25 -12.37 2.04
C MET A 91 -10.70 -12.61 3.49
N ASN A 92 -10.33 -13.74 4.09
CA ASN A 92 -10.78 -14.10 5.43
C ASN A 92 -10.15 -13.21 6.53
N PRO A 93 -10.74 -13.14 7.75
CA PRO A 93 -10.25 -12.28 8.82
C PRO A 93 -8.88 -12.66 9.40
N ASN A 94 -8.31 -13.75 8.99
CA ASN A 94 -7.05 -14.26 9.52
C ASN A 94 -5.83 -13.41 9.18
N TRP A 95 -5.86 -12.67 8.07
CA TRP A 95 -4.72 -11.92 7.59
C TRP A 95 -4.63 -10.54 8.25
N VAL A 96 -3.50 -10.31 8.93
CA VAL A 96 -3.12 -9.02 9.51
C VAL A 96 -1.66 -8.78 9.19
N GLY A 97 -1.38 -7.63 8.57
CA GLY A 97 -0.07 -7.31 8.05
C GLY A 97 0.70 -6.28 8.86
N THR A 98 1.99 -6.22 8.57
CA THR A 98 2.87 -5.11 8.92
C THR A 98 3.75 -4.76 7.74
N MET A 99 4.30 -3.54 7.76
CA MET A 99 5.34 -3.12 6.83
C MET A 99 6.50 -2.53 7.61
N LEU A 100 7.71 -2.77 7.15
CA LEU A 100 8.91 -2.38 7.89
C LEU A 100 10.13 -2.16 6.98
N TYR A 101 11.03 -1.29 7.42
CA TYR A 101 12.37 -1.17 6.87
C TYR A 101 13.29 -2.17 7.58
N THR A 102 13.89 -3.08 6.83
CA THR A 102 14.71 -4.17 7.38
C THR A 102 15.86 -3.67 8.24
N ASP A 103 16.56 -2.62 7.79
CA ASP A 103 17.70 -2.04 8.50
C ASP A 103 17.30 -1.26 9.78
N ARG A 104 16.10 -0.71 9.79
CA ARG A 104 15.56 -0.03 10.98
C ARG A 104 14.87 -1.00 11.94
N TYR A 105 14.50 -2.17 11.47
CA TYR A 105 13.83 -3.19 12.26
C TYR A 105 14.85 -4.02 13.09
N ASN A 106 15.77 -4.70 12.44
CA ASN A 106 16.83 -5.44 13.12
C ASN A 106 18.08 -5.64 12.24
N LYS A 107 18.66 -4.55 11.76
CA LYS A 107 19.92 -4.45 11.00
C LYS A 107 19.84 -4.95 9.56
N ASP A 108 19.52 -6.22 9.34
CA ASP A 108 19.54 -6.89 8.04
C ASP A 108 18.52 -8.04 7.95
N LEU A 109 18.49 -8.75 6.83
CA LEU A 109 17.56 -9.87 6.63
C LEU A 109 17.81 -11.03 7.60
N LYS A 110 19.05 -11.30 7.99
CA LYS A 110 19.36 -12.31 9.00
C LYS A 110 18.87 -11.87 10.38
N GLY A 111 19.01 -10.59 10.68
CA GLY A 111 18.44 -9.99 11.88
C GLY A 111 16.91 -10.04 11.89
N PHE A 112 16.28 -9.78 10.76
CA PHE A 112 14.83 -9.91 10.60
C PHE A 112 14.34 -11.34 10.91
N ILE A 113 15.01 -12.35 10.39
CA ILE A 113 14.64 -13.76 10.66
C ILE A 113 14.57 -14.04 12.17
N LYS A 114 15.45 -13.48 12.96
CA LYS A 114 15.46 -13.63 14.43
C LYS A 114 14.25 -13.00 15.13
N LYS A 115 13.47 -12.17 14.43
CA LYS A 115 12.31 -11.45 14.95
C LYS A 115 10.96 -11.96 14.40
N ILE A 116 10.96 -13.02 13.64
CA ILE A 116 9.72 -13.62 13.11
C ILE A 116 8.83 -14.10 14.25
N ASP A 117 9.40 -14.70 15.30
CA ASP A 117 8.64 -15.15 16.47
C ASP A 117 7.93 -13.99 17.19
N TYR A 118 8.55 -12.81 17.24
CA TYR A 118 7.93 -11.60 17.78
C TYR A 118 6.69 -11.18 16.96
N LEU A 119 6.79 -11.26 15.64
CA LEU A 119 5.65 -10.97 14.75
C LEU A 119 4.51 -11.99 14.95
N GLU A 120 4.84 -13.27 15.08
CA GLU A 120 3.86 -14.31 15.37
C GLU A 120 3.20 -14.09 16.75
N GLU A 121 3.97 -13.71 17.76
CA GLU A 121 3.46 -13.36 19.09
C GLU A 121 2.40 -12.25 19.00
N LEU A 122 2.66 -11.21 18.22
CA LEU A 122 1.69 -10.12 17.98
C LEU A 122 0.44 -10.59 17.20
N GLY A 123 0.58 -11.63 16.38
CA GLY A 123 -0.47 -12.15 15.51
C GLY A 123 -0.34 -11.73 14.05
N ILE A 124 0.79 -11.14 13.68
CA ILE A 124 1.10 -10.74 12.31
C ILE A 124 1.46 -11.98 11.48
N ASN A 125 0.83 -12.12 10.32
CA ASN A 125 1.07 -13.21 9.37
C ASN A 125 1.23 -12.75 7.92
N TYR A 126 1.43 -11.45 7.72
CA TYR A 126 1.66 -10.83 6.43
C TYR A 126 2.69 -9.72 6.61
N VAL A 127 3.81 -9.79 5.92
CA VAL A 127 4.93 -8.84 6.10
C VAL A 127 5.32 -8.23 4.77
N HIS A 128 5.23 -6.91 4.71
CA HIS A 128 5.79 -6.11 3.63
C HIS A 128 7.18 -5.62 4.06
N LEU A 129 8.22 -6.17 3.44
CA LEU A 129 9.58 -5.66 3.58
C LEU A 129 9.75 -4.50 2.61
N MET A 130 10.05 -3.31 3.14
CA MET A 130 10.30 -2.11 2.34
C MET A 130 11.48 -2.34 1.39
N PRO A 131 11.70 -1.48 0.37
CA PRO A 131 12.60 -1.79 -0.74
C PRO A 131 13.97 -2.32 -0.31
N LEU A 132 14.35 -3.44 -0.89
CA LEU A 132 15.56 -4.21 -0.55
C LEU A 132 16.54 -4.34 -1.71
N LEU A 133 16.11 -4.05 -2.94
CA LEU A 133 16.94 -4.22 -4.11
C LEU A 133 18.07 -3.18 -4.12
N SER A 134 19.12 -3.45 -4.87
CA SER A 134 20.30 -2.59 -4.93
C SER A 134 19.94 -1.15 -5.24
N MET A 135 20.54 -0.23 -4.52
CA MET A 135 20.26 1.19 -4.56
C MET A 135 21.53 2.02 -4.38
N PRO A 136 21.56 3.30 -4.78
CA PRO A 136 22.68 4.19 -4.51
C PRO A 136 22.98 4.30 -3.01
N LYS A 137 24.27 4.48 -2.68
CA LYS A 137 24.70 4.68 -1.28
C LYS A 137 24.26 6.04 -0.71
N GLY A 138 24.14 7.05 -1.55
CA GLY A 138 23.68 8.39 -1.18
C GLY A 138 22.14 8.45 -1.08
N GLU A 139 21.59 9.50 -1.64
CA GLU A 139 20.14 9.64 -1.74
C GLU A 139 19.57 8.55 -2.65
N ASN A 140 18.57 7.83 -2.16
CA ASN A 140 17.96 6.70 -2.86
C ASN A 140 16.43 6.61 -2.64
N ASP A 141 15.83 7.65 -2.07
CA ASP A 141 14.40 7.74 -1.78
C ASP A 141 13.89 6.53 -0.98
N GLY A 142 14.61 6.14 0.07
CA GLY A 142 14.21 4.99 0.90
C GLY A 142 14.24 3.64 0.17
N GLY A 143 15.05 3.54 -0.89
CA GLY A 143 15.18 2.35 -1.73
C GLY A 143 14.32 2.34 -2.98
N TYR A 144 13.55 3.40 -3.23
CA TYR A 144 12.71 3.52 -4.44
C TYR A 144 13.48 3.99 -5.68
N ALA A 145 14.79 4.23 -5.56
CA ALA A 145 15.70 4.42 -6.68
C ALA A 145 16.50 3.13 -6.90
N VAL A 146 15.97 2.21 -7.70
CA VAL A 146 16.57 0.87 -7.90
C VAL A 146 17.69 0.92 -8.90
N SER A 147 18.90 0.49 -8.51
CA SER A 147 20.07 0.40 -9.39
C SER A 147 20.28 -0.99 -10.00
N ASP A 148 19.73 -2.04 -9.40
CA ASP A 148 19.72 -3.39 -9.94
C ASP A 148 18.53 -4.18 -9.37
N TYR A 149 17.62 -4.62 -10.22
CA TYR A 149 16.43 -5.40 -9.83
C TYR A 149 16.72 -6.88 -9.55
N LYS A 150 17.90 -7.37 -9.89
CA LYS A 150 18.26 -8.80 -9.77
C LYS A 150 18.96 -9.13 -8.47
N THR A 151 19.42 -8.12 -7.74
CA THR A 151 20.20 -8.28 -6.52
C THR A 151 19.60 -7.52 -5.36
N VAL A 152 19.71 -8.09 -4.17
CA VAL A 152 19.43 -7.41 -2.91
C VAL A 152 20.62 -6.52 -2.57
N ASP A 153 20.39 -5.33 -2.05
CA ASP A 153 21.44 -4.43 -1.60
C ASP A 153 22.29 -5.10 -0.50
N LYS A 154 23.61 -4.98 -0.62
CA LYS A 154 24.57 -5.64 0.29
C LYS A 154 24.36 -5.32 1.76
N LYS A 155 23.81 -4.14 2.07
CA LYS A 155 23.52 -3.75 3.46
C LYS A 155 22.42 -4.59 4.10
N PHE A 156 21.53 -5.18 3.32
CA PHE A 156 20.43 -6.02 3.82
C PHE A 156 20.75 -7.52 3.80
N GLY A 157 21.57 -7.96 2.84
CA GLY A 157 21.87 -9.36 2.63
C GLY A 157 21.90 -9.75 1.17
N THR A 158 21.34 -10.91 0.86
CA THR A 158 21.36 -11.50 -0.49
C THR A 158 19.97 -11.92 -0.96
N MET A 159 19.82 -12.18 -2.27
CA MET A 159 18.60 -12.76 -2.80
C MET A 159 18.30 -14.14 -2.21
N LYS A 160 19.34 -14.88 -1.84
CA LYS A 160 19.21 -16.16 -1.14
C LYS A 160 18.55 -15.99 0.24
N ASP A 161 18.83 -14.91 0.95
CA ASP A 161 18.16 -14.61 2.21
C ASP A 161 16.65 -14.37 2.01
N ILE A 162 16.25 -13.72 0.91
CA ILE A 162 14.84 -13.55 0.54
C ILE A 162 14.17 -14.89 0.27
N GLU A 163 14.81 -15.76 -0.50
CA GLU A 163 14.29 -17.11 -0.77
C GLU A 163 14.13 -17.91 0.53
N ASN A 164 15.08 -17.78 1.46
CA ASN A 164 15.01 -18.43 2.76
C ASN A 164 13.86 -17.90 3.62
N ILE A 165 13.67 -16.58 3.67
CA ILE A 165 12.52 -15.97 4.36
C ILE A 165 11.21 -16.44 3.75
N SER A 166 11.12 -16.47 2.43
CA SER A 166 9.94 -16.98 1.72
C SER A 166 9.62 -18.43 2.13
N LYS A 167 10.63 -19.28 2.22
CA LYS A 167 10.46 -20.67 2.66
C LYS A 167 9.96 -20.76 4.11
N ILE A 168 10.58 -20.01 5.03
CA ILE A 168 10.17 -19.95 6.44
C ILE A 168 8.71 -19.48 6.53
N PHE A 169 8.33 -18.47 5.75
CA PHE A 169 6.97 -17.94 5.75
C PHE A 169 5.94 -18.95 5.26
N ARG A 170 6.28 -19.72 4.21
CA ARG A 170 5.39 -20.81 3.75
C ARG A 170 5.17 -21.87 4.83
N GLU A 171 6.22 -22.25 5.54
CA GLU A 171 6.13 -23.22 6.64
C GLU A 171 5.27 -22.69 7.81
N LYS A 172 5.26 -21.36 8.03
CA LYS A 172 4.50 -20.68 9.09
C LYS A 172 3.14 -20.14 8.62
N ASN A 173 2.74 -20.38 7.40
CA ASN A 173 1.54 -19.79 6.80
C ASN A 173 1.52 -18.26 6.90
N MET A 174 2.61 -17.64 6.52
CA MET A 174 2.82 -16.19 6.45
C MET A 174 3.01 -15.75 5.00
N LEU A 175 2.63 -14.52 4.69
CA LEU A 175 2.77 -13.91 3.37
C LEU A 175 3.94 -12.94 3.33
N LEU A 176 4.71 -12.97 2.23
CA LEU A 176 5.80 -12.07 1.96
C LEU A 176 5.45 -11.11 0.83
N GLU A 177 5.60 -9.81 1.09
CA GLU A 177 5.43 -8.75 0.11
C GLU A 177 6.73 -7.97 -0.10
N LEU A 178 7.04 -7.67 -1.34
CA LEU A 178 8.11 -6.74 -1.73
C LEU A 178 7.57 -5.66 -2.66
N ASP A 179 8.27 -4.52 -2.66
CA ASP A 179 8.05 -3.45 -3.64
C ASP A 179 8.63 -3.81 -4.99
N LEU A 180 7.91 -3.45 -6.05
CA LEU A 180 8.41 -3.41 -7.41
C LEU A 180 8.19 -2.02 -7.99
N VAL A 181 9.29 -1.31 -8.23
CA VAL A 181 9.27 0.05 -8.78
C VAL A 181 9.23 -0.03 -10.30
N LEU A 182 8.04 0.15 -10.87
CA LEU A 182 7.80 0.01 -12.31
C LEU A 182 7.99 1.31 -13.08
N ASN A 183 7.75 2.48 -12.45
CA ASN A 183 7.73 3.76 -13.14
C ASN A 183 9.10 4.29 -13.53
N HIS A 184 10.14 4.00 -12.75
CA HIS A 184 11.47 4.59 -12.92
C HIS A 184 12.58 3.67 -12.42
N THR A 185 13.83 3.99 -12.81
CA THR A 185 15.04 3.41 -12.22
C THR A 185 15.90 4.48 -11.59
N SER A 186 16.87 4.08 -10.77
CA SER A 186 17.98 4.96 -10.41
C SER A 186 18.82 5.35 -11.62
N ASN A 187 19.41 6.53 -11.60
CA ASN A 187 20.43 6.93 -12.56
C ASN A 187 21.73 6.10 -12.48
N GLU A 188 21.88 5.28 -11.46
CA GLU A 188 22.98 4.31 -11.33
C GLU A 188 22.62 2.90 -11.85
N HIS A 189 21.41 2.72 -12.38
CA HIS A 189 21.01 1.47 -13.04
C HIS A 189 21.84 1.23 -14.29
N GLU A 190 22.10 -0.02 -14.62
CA GLU A 190 22.89 -0.40 -15.82
C GLU A 190 22.36 0.25 -17.10
N TRP A 191 21.03 0.28 -17.28
CA TRP A 191 20.43 0.93 -18.46
C TRP A 191 20.69 2.43 -18.49
N ALA A 192 20.65 3.09 -17.36
CA ALA A 192 20.94 4.52 -17.25
C ALA A 192 22.42 4.82 -17.56
N LYS A 193 23.34 4.00 -17.06
CA LYS A 193 24.77 4.12 -17.34
C LYS A 193 25.07 3.95 -18.83
N LYS A 194 24.46 2.97 -19.47
CA LYS A 194 24.61 2.75 -20.93
C LYS A 194 24.03 3.91 -21.73
N ALA A 195 22.88 4.45 -21.30
CA ALA A 195 22.30 5.64 -21.93
C ALA A 195 23.23 6.86 -21.83
N LEU A 196 23.88 7.07 -20.67
CA LEU A 196 24.89 8.13 -20.49
C LEU A 196 26.16 7.91 -21.32
N ASN A 197 26.49 6.67 -21.66
CA ASN A 197 27.57 6.32 -22.57
C ASN A 197 27.20 6.53 -24.05
N GLY A 198 26.00 6.99 -24.35
CA GLY A 198 25.57 7.29 -25.73
C GLY A 198 24.88 6.13 -26.44
N GLU A 199 24.62 5.01 -25.78
CA GLU A 199 23.93 3.87 -26.37
C GLU A 199 22.43 4.17 -26.59
N LYS A 200 22.07 4.38 -27.85
CA LYS A 200 20.73 4.82 -28.27
C LYS A 200 19.63 3.88 -27.81
N GLU A 201 19.85 2.57 -27.84
CA GLU A 201 18.91 1.55 -27.40
C GLU A 201 18.48 1.77 -25.93
N PHE A 202 19.42 2.13 -25.06
CA PHE A 202 19.15 2.39 -23.65
C PHE A 202 18.61 3.80 -23.40
N GLN A 203 18.98 4.78 -24.21
CA GLN A 203 18.34 6.10 -24.18
C GLN A 203 16.85 6.01 -24.50
N ASP A 204 16.47 5.12 -25.41
CA ASP A 204 15.07 4.89 -25.80
C ASP A 204 14.25 4.13 -24.74
N MET A 205 14.88 3.58 -23.71
CA MET A 205 14.20 3.02 -22.55
C MET A 205 13.70 4.09 -21.58
N TYR A 206 14.16 5.32 -21.72
CA TYR A 206 13.76 6.48 -20.94
C TYR A 206 13.15 7.54 -21.85
N TYR A 207 12.53 8.57 -21.28
CA TYR A 207 12.09 9.75 -22.02
C TYR A 207 13.22 10.77 -22.04
N MET A 208 14.01 10.79 -23.14
CA MET A 208 15.15 11.69 -23.32
C MET A 208 14.95 12.59 -24.52
N TYR A 209 15.24 13.88 -24.34
CA TYR A 209 15.02 14.92 -25.35
C TYR A 209 16.27 15.79 -25.53
N ASP A 210 16.58 16.19 -26.78
CA ASP A 210 17.75 16.98 -27.10
C ASP A 210 17.64 18.45 -26.66
N ASN A 211 16.43 18.94 -26.41
CA ASN A 211 16.15 20.32 -26.02
C ASN A 211 14.87 20.42 -25.19
N ARG A 212 14.52 21.64 -24.79
CA ARG A 212 13.36 21.92 -23.96
C ARG A 212 12.01 21.97 -24.68
N LYS A 213 11.97 21.82 -26.01
CA LYS A 213 10.72 21.99 -26.78
C LYS A 213 9.61 21.03 -26.30
N ILE A 214 9.87 19.73 -26.26
CA ILE A 214 8.91 18.73 -25.78
C ILE A 214 8.79 18.76 -24.26
N PRO A 215 9.87 18.81 -23.46
CA PRO A 215 9.77 19.01 -22.03
C PRO A 215 8.88 20.18 -21.62
N ASP A 216 9.01 21.35 -22.23
CA ASP A 216 8.18 22.52 -21.91
C ASP A 216 6.71 22.32 -22.25
N GLU A 217 6.39 21.54 -23.29
CA GLU A 217 4.98 21.17 -23.57
C GLU A 217 4.41 20.25 -22.48
N PHE A 218 5.18 19.30 -21.97
CA PHE A 218 4.78 18.49 -20.82
C PHE A 218 4.57 19.33 -19.56
N GLU A 219 5.51 20.23 -19.27
CA GLU A 219 5.49 21.06 -18.05
C GLU A 219 4.24 21.94 -17.91
N LYS A 220 3.56 22.26 -19.02
CA LYS A 220 2.32 23.04 -18.99
C LYS A 220 1.19 22.36 -18.22
N SER A 221 1.20 21.04 -18.11
CA SER A 221 0.09 20.27 -17.50
C SER A 221 0.54 19.29 -16.41
N LEU A 222 1.84 19.13 -16.19
CA LEU A 222 2.37 18.21 -15.18
C LEU A 222 2.36 18.84 -13.78
N PRO A 223 1.87 18.11 -12.76
CA PRO A 223 2.08 18.50 -11.38
C PRO A 223 3.52 18.21 -10.94
N GLU A 224 3.96 18.89 -9.88
CA GLU A 224 5.24 18.62 -9.23
C GLU A 224 5.01 17.77 -7.96
N VAL A 225 5.70 16.64 -7.86
CA VAL A 225 5.59 15.74 -6.71
C VAL A 225 6.45 16.21 -5.53
N PHE A 226 7.67 16.63 -5.82
CA PHE A 226 8.63 17.13 -4.82
C PHE A 226 9.08 18.56 -5.12
N PRO A 227 8.20 19.56 -4.99
CA PRO A 227 8.50 20.93 -5.42
C PRO A 227 9.64 21.59 -4.64
N GLU A 228 9.92 21.19 -3.40
CA GLU A 228 10.99 21.75 -2.58
C GLU A 228 12.38 21.18 -2.94
N THR A 229 12.46 19.90 -3.26
CA THR A 229 13.74 19.18 -3.45
C THR A 229 14.04 18.85 -4.90
N ALA A 230 13.02 18.70 -5.72
CA ALA A 230 13.14 18.36 -7.14
C ALA A 230 12.08 19.13 -7.96
N PRO A 231 12.22 20.46 -8.11
CA PRO A 231 11.29 21.27 -8.88
C PRO A 231 11.36 20.91 -10.37
N GLY A 232 10.21 20.98 -11.04
CA GLY A 232 10.05 20.56 -12.43
C GLY A 232 9.94 19.04 -12.58
N ASN A 233 9.93 18.58 -13.85
CA ASN A 233 9.76 17.16 -14.18
C ASN A 233 10.83 16.65 -15.14
N PHE A 234 11.87 17.45 -15.41
CA PHE A 234 12.96 17.08 -16.32
C PHE A 234 14.30 17.47 -15.73
N THR A 235 15.29 16.61 -15.92
CA THR A 235 16.66 16.80 -15.44
C THR A 235 17.61 16.86 -16.61
N TYR A 236 18.48 17.87 -16.65
CA TYR A 236 19.50 17.99 -17.69
C TYR A 236 20.71 17.09 -17.43
N LEU A 237 21.09 16.35 -18.45
CA LEU A 237 22.23 15.43 -18.45
C LEU A 237 23.35 16.03 -19.30
N SER A 238 24.31 16.68 -18.64
CA SER A 238 25.42 17.38 -19.31
C SER A 238 26.32 16.46 -20.11
N GLU A 239 26.45 15.21 -19.74
CA GLU A 239 27.29 14.19 -20.37
C GLU A 239 26.86 13.89 -21.82
N ILE A 240 25.55 13.98 -22.06
CA ILE A 240 24.97 13.67 -23.39
C ILE A 240 24.14 14.80 -23.99
N ASN A 241 24.09 15.96 -23.30
CA ASN A 241 23.30 17.14 -23.71
C ASN A 241 21.82 16.80 -23.96
N LYS A 242 21.20 16.07 -23.05
CA LYS A 242 19.78 15.68 -23.11
C LYS A 242 19.05 15.99 -21.84
N TRP A 243 17.73 16.11 -21.94
CA TRP A 243 16.81 16.22 -20.83
C TRP A 243 16.09 14.90 -20.63
N VAL A 244 16.12 14.35 -19.41
CA VAL A 244 15.42 13.12 -19.03
C VAL A 244 14.23 13.43 -18.15
N PHE A 245 13.13 12.69 -18.35
CA PHE A 245 11.93 12.80 -17.52
C PHE A 245 12.21 12.28 -16.11
N THR A 246 11.93 13.10 -15.11
CA THR A 246 12.13 12.79 -13.68
C THR A 246 10.96 13.33 -12.88
N VAL A 247 9.84 12.61 -12.88
CA VAL A 247 8.63 13.05 -12.15
C VAL A 247 8.82 13.08 -10.63
N PHE A 248 9.72 12.24 -10.13
CA PHE A 248 10.10 12.20 -8.71
C PHE A 248 11.42 12.95 -8.48
N ASN A 249 12.42 12.31 -7.88
CA ASN A 249 13.71 12.96 -7.68
C ASN A 249 14.57 12.98 -8.96
N THR A 250 15.53 13.88 -9.01
CA THR A 250 16.42 14.05 -10.19
C THR A 250 17.23 12.80 -10.53
N TYR A 251 17.45 11.92 -9.57
CA TYR A 251 18.16 10.65 -9.73
C TYR A 251 17.24 9.46 -10.04
N GLN A 252 15.93 9.68 -10.20
CA GLN A 252 14.92 8.67 -10.55
C GLN A 252 14.42 8.97 -11.97
N TRP A 253 14.90 8.20 -12.94
CA TRP A 253 14.58 8.42 -14.35
C TRP A 253 13.39 7.59 -14.79
N ASP A 254 12.37 8.26 -15.34
CA ASP A 254 11.12 7.63 -15.74
C ASP A 254 11.31 6.72 -16.97
N LEU A 255 10.81 5.49 -16.84
CA LEU A 255 10.85 4.47 -17.88
C LEU A 255 9.81 4.75 -18.97
N ASN A 256 10.20 4.57 -20.22
CA ASN A 256 9.37 4.81 -21.39
C ASN A 256 8.59 3.55 -21.80
N TYR A 257 7.40 3.37 -21.26
CA TYR A 257 6.52 2.23 -21.60
C TYR A 257 5.93 2.30 -23.02
N THR A 258 6.11 3.37 -23.77
CA THR A 258 5.78 3.38 -25.21
C THR A 258 6.74 2.47 -26.00
N ASN A 259 7.89 2.15 -25.41
CA ASN A 259 8.83 1.17 -25.92
C ASN A 259 8.48 -0.23 -25.39
N PRO A 260 8.04 -1.19 -26.24
CA PRO A 260 7.66 -2.53 -25.80
C PRO A 260 8.78 -3.27 -25.07
N LYS A 261 10.04 -2.98 -25.37
CA LYS A 261 11.20 -3.55 -24.68
C LYS A 261 11.18 -3.26 -23.17
N VAL A 262 10.77 -2.05 -22.78
CA VAL A 262 10.65 -1.67 -21.35
C VAL A 262 9.66 -2.58 -20.64
N PHE A 263 8.48 -2.77 -21.22
CA PHE A 263 7.46 -3.67 -20.66
C PHE A 263 7.99 -5.11 -20.51
N ILE A 264 8.61 -5.65 -21.57
CA ILE A 264 9.12 -7.03 -21.57
C ILE A 264 10.20 -7.23 -20.51
N GLU A 265 11.16 -6.31 -20.40
CA GLU A 265 12.22 -6.39 -19.39
C GLU A 265 11.65 -6.29 -17.97
N MET A 266 10.69 -5.41 -17.74
CA MET A 266 10.03 -5.28 -16.42
C MET A 266 9.15 -6.49 -16.11
N ALA A 267 8.50 -7.11 -17.10
CA ALA A 267 7.76 -8.37 -16.92
C ALA A 267 8.69 -9.51 -16.50
N LYS A 268 9.87 -9.63 -17.12
CA LYS A 268 10.89 -10.61 -16.72
C LYS A 268 11.34 -10.39 -15.28
N ILE A 269 11.56 -9.13 -14.87
CA ILE A 269 11.95 -8.76 -13.51
C ILE A 269 10.86 -9.15 -12.52
N LEU A 270 9.60 -8.80 -12.79
CA LEU A 270 8.46 -9.14 -11.95
C LEU A 270 8.36 -10.65 -11.71
N LEU A 271 8.44 -11.43 -12.81
CA LEU A 271 8.33 -12.90 -12.74
C LEU A 271 9.54 -13.54 -12.06
N ASN A 272 10.74 -12.95 -12.21
CA ASN A 272 11.92 -13.38 -11.49
C ASN A 272 11.74 -13.22 -9.97
N LEU A 273 11.21 -12.09 -9.52
CA LEU A 273 10.89 -11.87 -8.10
C LEU A 273 9.78 -12.81 -7.61
N ALA A 274 8.73 -13.03 -8.42
CA ALA A 274 7.69 -14.01 -8.11
C ALA A 274 8.27 -15.40 -7.87
N ASN A 275 9.26 -15.81 -8.68
CA ASN A 275 9.95 -17.08 -8.56
C ASN A 275 10.86 -17.19 -7.32
N LYS A 276 11.17 -16.09 -6.66
CA LYS A 276 11.83 -16.07 -5.35
C LYS A 276 10.88 -16.38 -4.19
N GLY A 277 9.59 -16.52 -4.46
CA GLY A 277 8.57 -16.86 -3.49
C GLY A 277 7.83 -15.67 -2.91
N ILE A 278 7.83 -14.54 -3.60
CA ILE A 278 7.04 -13.37 -3.20
C ILE A 278 5.56 -13.66 -3.45
N ASP A 279 4.72 -13.40 -2.45
CA ASP A 279 3.28 -13.62 -2.51
C ASP A 279 2.52 -12.41 -3.03
N ILE A 280 2.98 -11.22 -2.67
CA ILE A 280 2.34 -9.95 -3.01
C ILE A 280 3.39 -9.00 -3.56
N MET A 281 3.13 -8.44 -4.75
CA MET A 281 3.92 -7.37 -5.35
C MET A 281 3.24 -6.03 -5.09
N ARG A 282 3.89 -5.16 -4.32
CA ARG A 282 3.48 -3.77 -4.23
C ARG A 282 4.02 -3.02 -5.43
N LEU A 283 3.14 -2.59 -6.29
CA LEU A 283 3.48 -1.88 -7.51
C LEU A 283 3.52 -0.38 -7.21
N ASP A 284 4.73 0.15 -7.17
CA ASP A 284 5.00 1.55 -6.83
C ASP A 284 4.67 2.50 -7.98
N ALA A 285 4.06 3.64 -7.66
CA ALA A 285 3.82 4.75 -8.58
C ALA A 285 3.11 4.37 -9.89
N VAL A 286 2.18 3.42 -9.84
CA VAL A 286 1.50 2.89 -11.03
C VAL A 286 0.71 3.95 -11.82
N ALA A 287 0.26 5.01 -11.15
CA ALA A 287 -0.47 6.11 -11.78
C ALA A 287 0.36 6.86 -12.83
N PHE A 288 1.69 6.83 -12.72
CA PHE A 288 2.61 7.63 -13.51
C PHE A 288 3.21 6.91 -14.72
N MET A 289 2.93 5.62 -14.94
CA MET A 289 3.63 4.79 -15.92
C MET A 289 3.48 5.22 -17.38
N TRP A 290 2.45 5.97 -17.72
CA TRP A 290 2.24 6.47 -19.08
C TRP A 290 2.23 7.98 -19.11
N LYS A 291 2.99 8.55 -20.07
CA LYS A 291 3.15 10.01 -20.23
C LYS A 291 2.50 10.48 -21.52
N LYS A 292 1.74 11.57 -21.44
CA LYS A 292 1.08 12.18 -22.60
C LYS A 292 1.01 13.70 -22.46
N ILE A 293 1.50 14.41 -23.49
CA ILE A 293 1.44 15.87 -23.57
C ILE A 293 -0.02 16.34 -23.44
N GLY A 294 -0.23 17.45 -22.74
CA GLY A 294 -1.55 18.04 -22.53
C GLY A 294 -2.38 17.36 -21.44
N THR A 295 -1.81 16.42 -20.72
CA THR A 295 -2.42 15.73 -19.57
C THR A 295 -1.53 15.85 -18.34
N SER A 296 -2.05 15.43 -17.18
CA SER A 296 -1.23 15.32 -15.96
C SER A 296 -0.24 14.16 -16.02
N SER A 297 -0.30 13.31 -17.04
CA SER A 297 0.44 12.05 -17.14
C SER A 297 0.26 11.16 -15.91
N GLN A 298 -0.95 11.17 -15.35
CA GLN A 298 -1.36 10.34 -14.23
C GLN A 298 -2.71 9.69 -14.53
N ASN A 299 -2.88 8.46 -14.10
CA ASN A 299 -4.13 7.70 -14.20
C ASN A 299 -4.66 7.56 -15.64
N LEU A 300 -3.79 7.56 -16.61
CA LEU A 300 -4.19 7.43 -18.02
C LEU A 300 -4.66 6.00 -18.33
N PRO A 301 -5.56 5.83 -19.33
CA PRO A 301 -6.04 4.50 -19.73
C PRO A 301 -4.91 3.53 -20.08
N GLU A 302 -3.84 4.02 -20.70
CA GLU A 302 -2.69 3.22 -21.10
C GLU A 302 -1.90 2.69 -19.89
N ALA A 303 -1.86 3.43 -18.77
CA ALA A 303 -1.26 2.94 -17.53
C ALA A 303 -2.04 1.74 -16.99
N HIS A 304 -3.38 1.77 -17.06
CA HIS A 304 -4.24 0.64 -16.69
C HIS A 304 -4.00 -0.55 -17.64
N THR A 305 -3.86 -0.31 -18.94
CA THR A 305 -3.55 -1.37 -19.91
C THR A 305 -2.22 -2.06 -19.58
N ILE A 306 -1.19 -1.32 -19.20
CA ILE A 306 0.11 -1.88 -18.77
C ILE A 306 -0.06 -2.76 -17.53
N LEU A 307 -0.85 -2.34 -16.54
CA LEU A 307 -1.14 -3.16 -15.35
C LEU A 307 -1.88 -4.45 -15.70
N GLN A 308 -2.85 -4.37 -16.60
CA GLN A 308 -3.59 -5.53 -17.09
C GLN A 308 -2.66 -6.51 -17.83
N LEU A 309 -1.71 -6.00 -18.61
CA LEU A 309 -0.66 -6.79 -19.25
C LEU A 309 0.21 -7.52 -18.23
N PHE A 310 0.72 -6.83 -17.21
CA PHE A 310 1.48 -7.45 -16.13
C PHE A 310 0.67 -8.52 -15.41
N LYS A 311 -0.60 -8.27 -15.13
CA LYS A 311 -1.48 -9.24 -14.48
C LYS A 311 -1.71 -10.47 -15.37
N ALA A 312 -1.99 -10.29 -16.66
CA ALA A 312 -2.19 -11.39 -17.60
C ALA A 312 -0.94 -12.29 -17.70
N CYS A 313 0.25 -11.71 -17.77
CA CYS A 313 1.51 -12.45 -17.75
C CYS A 313 1.70 -13.24 -16.45
N THR A 314 1.43 -12.61 -15.31
CA THR A 314 1.58 -13.23 -13.99
C THR A 314 0.61 -14.38 -13.79
N LYS A 315 -0.61 -14.28 -14.28
CA LYS A 315 -1.60 -15.37 -14.23
C LYS A 315 -1.21 -16.60 -15.01
N ILE A 316 -0.39 -16.46 -16.04
CA ILE A 316 0.13 -17.60 -16.81
C ILE A 316 1.24 -18.31 -16.05
N VAL A 317 2.15 -17.58 -15.43
CA VAL A 317 3.38 -18.11 -14.81
C VAL A 317 3.22 -18.38 -13.32
N ALA A 318 2.63 -17.44 -12.60
CA ALA A 318 2.56 -17.41 -11.13
C ALA A 318 1.20 -16.90 -10.66
N PRO A 319 0.10 -17.62 -10.95
CA PRO A 319 -1.26 -17.12 -10.71
C PRO A 319 -1.61 -16.91 -9.23
N GLY A 320 -0.83 -17.45 -8.32
CA GLY A 320 -1.00 -17.25 -6.88
C GLY A 320 -0.44 -15.91 -6.35
N VAL A 321 0.25 -15.14 -7.19
CA VAL A 321 0.82 -13.85 -6.80
C VAL A 321 -0.23 -12.74 -6.94
N LEU A 322 -0.39 -11.96 -5.88
CA LEU A 322 -1.28 -10.81 -5.83
C LEU A 322 -0.53 -9.52 -6.14
N PHE A 323 -1.25 -8.54 -6.72
CA PHE A 323 -0.76 -7.18 -6.90
C PHE A 323 -1.44 -6.23 -5.93
N LYS A 324 -0.65 -5.37 -5.30
CA LYS A 324 -1.10 -4.26 -4.49
C LYS A 324 -0.71 -2.95 -5.17
N ALA A 325 -1.71 -2.15 -5.55
CA ALA A 325 -1.49 -0.87 -6.21
C ALA A 325 -1.14 0.23 -5.20
N GLU A 326 -0.07 0.94 -5.47
CA GLU A 326 0.19 2.23 -4.84
C GLU A 326 -0.23 3.34 -5.81
N ALA A 327 -1.42 3.88 -5.55
CA ALA A 327 -1.98 5.02 -6.27
C ALA A 327 -2.75 5.88 -5.27
N ILE A 328 -2.24 7.08 -5.00
CA ILE A 328 -2.90 8.04 -4.11
C ILE A 328 -3.79 8.92 -4.98
N VAL A 329 -5.04 8.51 -5.12
CA VAL A 329 -6.04 9.13 -5.98
C VAL A 329 -7.37 9.22 -5.24
N GLN A 330 -8.33 9.93 -5.83
CA GLN A 330 -9.70 9.99 -5.30
C GLN A 330 -10.34 8.59 -5.24
N PRO A 331 -11.28 8.35 -4.31
CA PRO A 331 -11.91 7.04 -4.15
C PRO A 331 -12.53 6.46 -5.42
N GLU A 332 -13.10 7.31 -6.27
CA GLU A 332 -13.68 6.89 -7.55
C GLU A 332 -12.63 6.38 -8.54
N ASP A 333 -11.40 6.85 -8.43
CA ASP A 333 -10.32 6.46 -9.34
C ASP A 333 -9.53 5.25 -8.84
N ILE A 334 -9.44 5.02 -7.53
CA ILE A 334 -8.70 3.87 -6.99
C ILE A 334 -9.33 2.54 -7.42
N VAL A 335 -10.64 2.45 -7.51
CA VAL A 335 -11.33 1.22 -7.94
C VAL A 335 -10.98 0.81 -9.36
N LYS A 336 -10.55 1.74 -10.20
CA LYS A 336 -10.07 1.44 -11.55
C LYS A 336 -8.80 0.57 -11.53
N TYR A 337 -7.94 0.75 -10.51
CA TYR A 337 -6.73 -0.06 -10.31
C TYR A 337 -7.04 -1.48 -9.80
N LEU A 338 -8.25 -1.73 -9.36
CA LEU A 338 -8.74 -3.05 -8.97
C LEU A 338 -9.45 -3.78 -10.12
N GLY A 339 -9.52 -3.16 -11.29
CA GLY A 339 -10.13 -3.72 -12.50
C GLY A 339 -11.65 -3.53 -12.55
N LEU A 340 -12.11 -2.68 -13.46
CA LEU A 340 -13.54 -2.47 -13.73
C LEU A 340 -13.98 -3.26 -14.95
N GLY A 341 -15.27 -3.65 -14.98
CA GLY A 341 -15.88 -4.28 -16.16
C GLY A 341 -15.32 -5.66 -16.51
N GLY A 342 -14.76 -6.38 -15.55
CA GLY A 342 -14.15 -7.70 -15.75
C GLY A 342 -12.68 -7.66 -16.16
N GLU A 343 -12.10 -6.48 -16.27
CA GLU A 343 -10.66 -6.32 -16.48
C GLU A 343 -9.90 -6.59 -15.17
N GLU A 344 -8.89 -7.45 -15.22
CA GLU A 344 -8.10 -7.79 -14.02
C GLU A 344 -6.81 -6.96 -13.97
N GLU A 345 -6.65 -6.19 -12.89
CA GLU A 345 -5.46 -5.41 -12.61
C GLU A 345 -4.84 -5.83 -11.27
N CYS A 346 -5.11 -5.09 -10.20
CA CYS A 346 -4.63 -5.43 -8.86
C CYS A 346 -5.74 -6.03 -8.01
N GLU A 347 -5.41 -6.89 -7.07
CA GLU A 347 -6.36 -7.45 -6.11
C GLU A 347 -6.51 -6.59 -4.87
N ILE A 348 -5.50 -5.78 -4.57
CA ILE A 348 -5.41 -5.02 -3.33
C ILE A 348 -5.03 -3.57 -3.64
N ALA A 349 -5.64 -2.63 -2.91
CA ALA A 349 -5.27 -1.22 -2.96
C ALA A 349 -5.25 -0.61 -1.55
N TYR A 350 -4.48 0.45 -1.36
CA TYR A 350 -4.47 1.20 -0.11
C TYR A 350 -5.75 2.01 0.05
N ASN A 351 -6.38 1.90 1.20
CA ASN A 351 -7.52 2.74 1.57
C ASN A 351 -7.03 4.07 2.17
N ALA A 352 -6.39 4.88 1.34
CA ALA A 352 -5.80 6.15 1.77
C ALA A 352 -6.86 7.17 2.22
N SER A 353 -8.05 7.12 1.64
CA SER A 353 -9.17 7.98 2.03
C SER A 353 -9.64 7.67 3.45
N TYR A 354 -9.85 6.39 3.76
CA TYR A 354 -10.23 5.99 5.12
C TYR A 354 -9.17 6.39 6.15
N MET A 355 -7.90 6.20 5.81
CA MET A 355 -6.78 6.62 6.64
C MET A 355 -6.89 8.11 7.01
N VAL A 356 -7.03 8.99 6.04
CA VAL A 356 -7.12 10.43 6.30
C VAL A 356 -8.41 10.83 7.03
N TYR A 357 -9.53 10.16 6.76
CA TYR A 357 -10.78 10.39 7.48
C TYR A 357 -10.67 10.04 8.97
N LEU A 358 -9.93 8.98 9.32
CA LEU A 358 -9.67 8.66 10.73
C LEU A 358 -8.84 9.74 11.41
N TRP A 359 -7.80 10.25 10.77
CA TRP A 359 -7.00 11.36 11.31
C TRP A 359 -7.82 12.64 11.47
N ASP A 360 -8.69 12.94 10.50
CA ASP A 360 -9.61 14.08 10.58
C ASP A 360 -10.57 13.93 11.78
N ALA A 361 -11.20 12.77 11.92
CA ALA A 361 -12.12 12.50 13.02
C ALA A 361 -11.44 12.61 14.39
N MET A 362 -10.18 12.21 14.50
CA MET A 362 -9.42 12.37 15.75
C MET A 362 -9.10 13.82 16.08
N ALA A 363 -8.77 14.64 15.09
CA ALA A 363 -8.50 16.07 15.28
C ALA A 363 -9.75 16.88 15.61
N THR A 364 -10.85 16.60 14.92
CA THR A 364 -12.13 17.30 15.09
C THR A 364 -12.98 16.74 16.22
N GLN A 365 -12.67 15.53 16.68
CA GLN A 365 -13.52 14.75 17.60
C GLN A 365 -14.96 14.60 17.06
N ASN A 366 -15.10 14.52 15.75
CA ASN A 366 -16.35 14.52 15.03
C ASN A 366 -16.31 13.52 13.85
N LYS A 367 -17.40 12.77 13.69
CA LYS A 367 -17.50 11.73 12.65
C LYS A 367 -17.95 12.24 11.28
N LYS A 368 -18.41 13.48 11.14
CA LYS A 368 -19.15 13.93 9.94
C LYS A 368 -18.39 13.73 8.64
N ILE A 369 -17.12 14.16 8.58
CA ILE A 369 -16.29 13.99 7.38
C ILE A 369 -16.01 12.50 7.14
N LEU A 370 -15.69 11.73 8.18
CA LEU A 370 -15.49 10.29 8.10
C LEU A 370 -16.73 9.57 7.54
N GLU A 371 -17.91 9.86 8.08
CA GLU A 371 -19.17 9.26 7.63
C GLU A 371 -19.53 9.69 6.20
N ASN A 372 -19.45 10.97 5.90
CA ASN A 372 -19.72 11.49 4.55
C ASN A 372 -18.75 10.93 3.52
N GLY A 373 -17.47 10.90 3.82
CA GLY A 373 -16.45 10.38 2.92
C GLY A 373 -16.63 8.89 2.63
N LEU A 374 -16.86 8.08 3.66
CA LEU A 374 -17.10 6.65 3.50
C LEU A 374 -18.38 6.33 2.71
N SER A 375 -19.41 7.18 2.81
CA SER A 375 -20.65 7.01 2.05
C SER A 375 -20.45 7.13 0.53
N HIS A 376 -19.38 7.76 0.08
CA HIS A 376 -19.03 7.97 -1.32
C HIS A 376 -17.94 7.01 -1.85
N ILE A 377 -17.40 6.12 -1.01
CA ILE A 377 -16.44 5.10 -1.47
C ILE A 377 -17.18 4.10 -2.34
N PRO A 378 -16.74 3.89 -3.60
CA PRO A 378 -17.38 2.94 -4.49
C PRO A 378 -17.26 1.50 -3.95
N ARG A 379 -18.23 0.67 -4.32
CA ARG A 379 -18.14 -0.76 -4.08
C ARG A 379 -16.98 -1.37 -4.85
N LEU A 380 -16.20 -2.21 -4.17
CA LEU A 380 -15.06 -2.88 -4.80
C LEU A 380 -15.50 -3.97 -5.79
N PRO A 381 -14.77 -4.17 -6.89
CA PRO A 381 -14.95 -5.34 -7.74
C PRO A 381 -14.81 -6.65 -6.95
N LYS A 382 -15.54 -7.67 -7.35
CA LYS A 382 -15.44 -8.99 -6.72
C LYS A 382 -14.00 -9.53 -6.80
N GLY A 383 -13.52 -10.13 -5.71
CA GLY A 383 -12.17 -10.69 -5.63
C GLY A 383 -11.09 -9.66 -5.33
N THR A 384 -11.47 -8.45 -4.94
CA THR A 384 -10.54 -7.36 -4.56
C THR A 384 -10.81 -6.85 -3.15
N THR A 385 -9.81 -6.25 -2.52
CA THR A 385 -9.93 -5.73 -1.16
C THR A 385 -9.04 -4.52 -0.90
N TRP A 386 -9.29 -3.86 0.23
CA TRP A 386 -8.47 -2.78 0.75
C TRP A 386 -7.36 -3.29 1.66
N ILE A 387 -6.25 -2.56 1.70
CA ILE A 387 -5.39 -2.46 2.88
C ILE A 387 -5.91 -1.31 3.71
N ASN A 388 -6.39 -1.59 4.91
CA ASN A 388 -6.77 -0.58 5.89
C ASN A 388 -5.58 -0.30 6.81
N TYR A 389 -5.16 0.95 6.90
CA TYR A 389 -3.98 1.34 7.65
C TYR A 389 -4.15 2.72 8.27
N ILE A 390 -3.40 2.99 9.34
CA ILE A 390 -3.41 4.30 10.01
C ILE A 390 -2.37 5.21 9.37
N ARG A 391 -1.21 4.67 9.07
CA ARG A 391 -0.11 5.32 8.38
C ARG A 391 0.78 4.30 7.70
N CYS A 392 1.62 4.78 6.80
CA CYS A 392 2.69 3.99 6.18
C CYS A 392 4.03 4.73 6.32
N HIS A 393 5.02 4.34 5.54
CA HIS A 393 6.33 4.99 5.49
C HIS A 393 6.29 6.39 4.88
N ASP A 394 5.25 6.70 4.12
CA ASP A 394 5.07 8.01 3.49
C ASP A 394 4.39 9.00 4.44
N ASP A 395 4.25 10.22 3.96
CA ASP A 395 3.50 11.27 4.61
C ASP A 395 2.00 11.00 4.60
N ILE A 396 1.28 11.71 5.46
CA ILE A 396 -0.18 11.73 5.48
C ILE A 396 -0.64 12.87 4.57
N GLY A 397 -1.18 12.51 3.41
CA GLY A 397 -1.77 13.44 2.47
C GLY A 397 -3.23 13.74 2.79
N LEU A 398 -3.66 14.99 2.61
CA LEU A 398 -5.04 15.43 2.83
C LEU A 398 -5.86 15.31 1.54
N GLY A 399 -5.92 14.11 0.98
CA GLY A 399 -6.51 13.82 -0.33
C GLY A 399 -8.02 13.60 -0.36
N TYR A 400 -8.76 13.99 0.67
CA TYR A 400 -10.22 13.85 0.66
C TYR A 400 -10.92 14.94 -0.14
N ALA A 401 -12.09 14.61 -0.67
CA ALA A 401 -12.82 15.48 -1.58
C ALA A 401 -13.39 16.73 -0.89
N ASP A 402 -13.27 17.87 -1.54
CA ASP A 402 -13.82 19.13 -1.04
C ASP A 402 -15.33 19.06 -0.79
N LYS A 403 -16.06 18.31 -1.63
CA LYS A 403 -17.51 18.08 -1.48
C LYS A 403 -17.88 17.46 -0.13
N ASP A 404 -17.06 16.55 0.39
CA ASP A 404 -17.30 15.88 1.66
C ASP A 404 -17.02 16.80 2.83
N ILE A 405 -16.02 17.66 2.71
CA ILE A 405 -15.71 18.70 3.69
C ILE A 405 -16.87 19.73 3.75
N MET A 406 -17.32 20.22 2.60
CA MET A 406 -18.43 21.18 2.51
C MET A 406 -19.74 20.58 3.03
N ALA A 407 -20.05 19.34 2.71
CA ALA A 407 -21.22 18.65 3.21
C ALA A 407 -21.23 18.47 4.72
N SER A 408 -20.05 18.52 5.35
CA SER A 408 -19.87 18.47 6.80
C SER A 408 -19.93 19.86 7.47
N GLY A 409 -20.09 20.91 6.70
CA GLY A 409 -20.22 22.28 7.20
C GLY A 409 -18.91 23.05 7.32
N TYR A 410 -17.83 22.57 6.70
CA TYR A 410 -16.52 23.23 6.74
C TYR A 410 -16.11 23.84 5.40
N SER A 411 -15.28 24.88 5.45
CA SER A 411 -14.57 25.41 4.27
C SER A 411 -13.39 24.48 3.96
N PRO A 412 -13.27 23.95 2.72
CA PRO A 412 -12.19 22.99 2.41
C PRO A 412 -10.79 23.51 2.70
N TYR A 413 -10.47 24.71 2.28
CA TYR A 413 -9.14 25.31 2.54
C TYR A 413 -8.87 25.48 4.02
N ASP A 414 -9.76 26.15 4.75
CA ASP A 414 -9.59 26.44 6.17
C ASP A 414 -9.55 25.17 7.01
N HIS A 415 -10.35 24.17 6.64
CA HIS A 415 -10.37 22.89 7.33
C HIS A 415 -9.05 22.13 7.16
N LYS A 416 -8.51 22.07 5.95
CA LYS A 416 -7.21 21.45 5.69
C LYS A 416 -6.08 22.18 6.42
N GLN A 417 -6.11 23.53 6.47
CA GLN A 417 -5.16 24.31 7.25
C GLN A 417 -5.28 24.03 8.75
N PHE A 418 -6.49 23.85 9.26
CA PHE A 418 -6.71 23.42 10.64
C PHE A 418 -6.07 22.04 10.91
N ILE A 419 -6.31 21.06 10.06
CA ILE A 419 -5.76 19.70 10.21
C ILE A 419 -4.23 19.73 10.22
N ILE A 420 -3.62 20.47 9.29
CA ILE A 420 -2.16 20.64 9.25
C ILE A 420 -1.65 21.26 10.56
N SER A 421 -2.20 22.40 10.95
CA SER A 421 -1.77 23.11 12.17
C SER A 421 -1.98 22.28 13.44
N TYR A 422 -3.04 21.49 13.47
CA TYR A 422 -3.32 20.58 14.59
C TYR A 422 -2.22 19.51 14.73
N TYR A 423 -1.93 18.79 13.65
CA TYR A 423 -0.98 17.66 13.72
C TYR A 423 0.49 18.09 13.78
N VAL A 424 0.83 19.31 13.37
CA VAL A 424 2.18 19.83 13.59
C VAL A 424 2.34 20.55 14.94
N GLY A 425 1.29 20.60 15.75
CA GLY A 425 1.33 21.14 17.12
C GLY A 425 1.27 22.67 17.21
N GLU A 426 0.95 23.36 16.11
CA GLU A 426 0.82 24.81 16.08
C GLU A 426 -0.56 25.29 16.55
N PHE A 427 -1.58 24.48 16.40
CA PHE A 427 -2.92 24.82 16.88
C PHE A 427 -2.97 24.79 18.41
N GLN A 428 -3.46 25.86 19.02
CA GLN A 428 -3.52 25.98 20.48
C GLN A 428 -4.32 24.82 21.10
N GLY A 429 -3.70 24.13 22.04
CA GLY A 429 -4.29 22.97 22.72
C GLY A 429 -4.06 21.64 22.01
N SER A 430 -3.46 21.62 20.83
CA SER A 430 -3.11 20.36 20.16
C SER A 430 -2.02 19.62 20.93
N PRO A 431 -2.21 18.29 21.18
CA PRO A 431 -1.18 17.47 21.79
C PRO A 431 -0.19 16.89 20.77
N ALA A 432 -0.38 17.14 19.49
CA ALA A 432 0.39 16.52 18.42
C ALA A 432 1.81 17.07 18.28
N LYS A 433 2.74 16.22 17.85
CA LYS A 433 4.11 16.58 17.49
C LYS A 433 4.49 16.01 16.13
N GLY A 434 3.82 16.47 15.08
CA GLY A 434 4.19 16.17 13.70
C GLY A 434 5.01 17.31 13.07
N GLN A 435 5.35 17.12 11.81
CA GLN A 435 6.04 18.11 10.99
C GLN A 435 5.35 18.25 9.62
N ARG A 436 5.48 19.44 9.02
CA ARG A 436 5.09 19.62 7.61
C ARG A 436 6.03 18.88 6.70
N PHE A 437 5.46 18.28 5.66
CA PHE A 437 6.20 17.68 4.56
C PHE A 437 5.79 18.34 3.25
N MET A 438 6.78 18.78 2.46
CA MET A 438 6.57 19.51 1.20
C MET A 438 5.64 20.72 1.35
N TYR A 439 5.99 21.61 2.29
CA TYR A 439 5.27 22.84 2.52
C TYR A 439 5.43 23.83 1.36
N ASN A 440 4.30 24.33 0.84
CA ASN A 440 4.25 25.36 -0.16
C ASN A 440 3.85 26.71 0.49
N PRO A 441 4.78 27.65 0.67
CA PRO A 441 4.47 28.92 1.35
C PRO A 441 3.52 29.82 0.57
N LYS A 442 3.34 29.61 -0.75
CA LYS A 442 2.43 30.40 -1.58
C LYS A 442 0.97 30.00 -1.39
N THR A 443 0.69 28.71 -1.23
CA THR A 443 -0.66 28.16 -1.09
C THR A 443 -1.00 27.76 0.34
N GLY A 444 0.01 27.60 1.21
CA GLY A 444 -0.16 27.00 2.53
C GLY A 444 -0.33 25.50 2.50
N ASP A 445 -0.30 24.88 1.30
CA ASP A 445 -0.45 23.44 1.17
C ASP A 445 0.73 22.69 1.79
N SER A 446 0.43 21.57 2.41
CA SER A 446 1.41 20.70 3.04
C SER A 446 0.83 19.30 3.26
N ARG A 447 1.73 18.34 3.38
CA ARG A 447 1.42 17.02 3.92
C ARG A 447 2.00 16.91 5.33
N ILE A 448 1.64 15.87 6.06
CA ILE A 448 2.00 15.73 7.49
C ILE A 448 2.87 14.49 7.65
N THR A 449 3.92 14.59 8.46
CA THR A 449 4.72 13.44 8.86
C THR A 449 4.85 13.36 10.38
N GLY A 450 4.88 12.14 10.90
CA GLY A 450 4.99 11.84 12.32
C GLY A 450 4.56 10.41 12.63
N SER A 451 5.04 9.87 13.74
CA SER A 451 4.57 8.56 14.23
C SER A 451 3.13 8.66 14.76
N THR A 452 2.39 7.56 14.72
CA THR A 452 1.04 7.51 15.27
C THR A 452 1.00 8.00 16.72
N ALA A 453 1.91 7.53 17.55
CA ALA A 453 1.98 7.93 18.95
C ALA A 453 2.25 9.42 19.13
N SER A 454 3.18 10.00 18.38
CA SER A 454 3.50 11.43 18.47
C SER A 454 2.38 12.32 17.96
N LEU A 455 1.70 11.92 16.89
CA LEU A 455 0.55 12.66 16.34
C LEU A 455 -0.66 12.60 17.26
N LEU A 456 -0.81 11.56 18.07
CA LEU A 456 -1.92 11.39 19.03
C LEU A 456 -1.60 11.88 20.43
N GLY A 457 -0.41 12.45 20.66
CA GLY A 457 -0.07 13.17 21.88
C GLY A 457 0.83 12.43 22.87
N LEU A 458 1.29 11.22 22.58
CA LEU A 458 2.12 10.46 23.51
C LEU A 458 3.49 11.11 23.73
N GLU A 459 4.14 11.60 22.67
CA GLU A 459 5.45 12.25 22.82
C GLU A 459 5.36 13.49 23.71
N LYS A 460 4.35 14.34 23.50
CA LYS A 460 4.11 15.51 24.35
C LYS A 460 3.81 15.09 25.80
N ALA A 461 3.01 14.05 25.99
CA ALA A 461 2.69 13.53 27.33
C ALA A 461 3.96 13.07 28.08
N ILE A 462 4.87 12.41 27.38
CA ILE A 462 6.16 11.96 27.95
C ILE A 462 7.02 13.18 28.32
N ASP A 463 7.17 14.13 27.41
CA ASP A 463 7.98 15.33 27.64
C ASP A 463 7.45 16.17 28.81
N ASP A 464 6.14 16.35 28.89
CA ASP A 464 5.46 17.13 29.92
C ASP A 464 5.21 16.33 31.22
N LYS A 465 5.54 15.03 31.25
CA LYS A 465 5.22 14.10 32.34
C LYS A 465 3.74 14.14 32.74
N ASN A 466 2.87 14.22 31.73
CA ASN A 466 1.43 14.37 31.89
C ASN A 466 0.74 12.99 31.71
N HIS A 467 0.42 12.32 32.82
CA HIS A 467 -0.22 11.01 32.82
C HIS A 467 -1.64 11.02 32.21
N SER A 468 -2.40 12.09 32.42
CA SER A 468 -3.75 12.19 31.82
C SER A 468 -3.69 12.23 30.29
N LEU A 469 -2.73 13.02 29.74
CA LEU A 469 -2.49 13.07 28.30
C LEU A 469 -1.94 11.75 27.76
N GLU A 470 -1.09 11.08 28.53
CA GLU A 470 -0.58 9.74 28.18
C GLU A 470 -1.71 8.73 28.03
N GLU A 471 -2.60 8.64 29.01
CA GLU A 471 -3.74 7.73 28.96
C GLU A 471 -4.67 8.00 27.78
N LYS A 472 -4.95 9.29 27.50
CA LYS A 472 -5.73 9.69 26.32
C LYS A 472 -5.05 9.25 25.01
N ALA A 473 -3.73 9.47 24.90
CA ALA A 473 -2.98 9.09 23.71
C ALA A 473 -3.03 7.57 23.48
N LEU A 474 -2.87 6.77 24.53
CA LEU A 474 -2.93 5.30 24.42
C LEU A 474 -4.33 4.81 23.99
N LYS A 475 -5.39 5.40 24.53
CA LYS A 475 -6.76 5.11 24.10
C LYS A 475 -7.01 5.45 22.64
N LYS A 476 -6.50 6.59 22.17
CA LYS A 476 -6.60 7.00 20.76
C LYS A 476 -5.87 6.03 19.84
N ILE A 477 -4.67 5.58 20.22
CA ILE A 477 -3.90 4.60 19.44
C ILE A 477 -4.71 3.31 19.25
N LEU A 478 -5.31 2.79 20.33
CA LEU A 478 -6.15 1.59 20.26
C LEU A 478 -7.44 1.83 19.48
N LEU A 479 -8.07 2.98 19.63
CA LEU A 479 -9.26 3.36 18.86
C LEU A 479 -9.00 3.38 17.35
N MET A 480 -7.90 3.99 16.92
CA MET A 480 -7.49 4.03 15.53
C MET A 480 -7.24 2.62 14.97
N HIS A 481 -6.55 1.78 15.74
CA HIS A 481 -6.32 0.38 15.34
C HIS A 481 -7.64 -0.43 15.29
N SER A 482 -8.56 -0.21 16.19
CA SER A 482 -9.90 -0.80 16.12
C SER A 482 -10.61 -0.45 14.80
N GLY A 483 -10.47 0.78 14.34
CA GLY A 483 -11.03 1.22 13.05
C GLY A 483 -10.52 0.42 11.87
N ILE A 484 -9.23 0.16 11.81
CA ILE A 484 -8.65 -0.61 10.70
C ILE A 484 -8.89 -2.12 10.80
N MET A 485 -9.09 -2.63 12.01
CA MET A 485 -9.35 -4.06 12.25
C MET A 485 -10.77 -4.49 11.86
N THR A 486 -11.71 -3.56 11.78
CA THR A 486 -13.13 -3.86 11.69
C THR A 486 -13.80 -3.45 10.38
N LEU A 487 -13.29 -2.42 9.69
CA LEU A 487 -13.81 -2.04 8.38
C LEU A 487 -13.32 -3.04 7.31
N GLY A 488 -14.11 -3.37 6.32
CA GLY A 488 -13.77 -4.36 5.29
C GLY A 488 -12.42 -4.13 4.61
N GLY A 489 -11.51 -5.09 4.75
CA GLY A 489 -10.15 -5.04 4.23
C GLY A 489 -9.15 -5.82 5.08
N ILE A 490 -7.89 -5.84 4.65
CA ILE A 490 -6.79 -6.42 5.40
C ILE A 490 -6.16 -5.30 6.24
N PRO A 491 -6.16 -5.40 7.58
CA PRO A 491 -5.51 -4.39 8.41
C PRO A 491 -3.99 -4.50 8.34
N LEU A 492 -3.33 -3.34 8.30
CA LEU A 492 -1.88 -3.21 8.30
C LEU A 492 -1.45 -2.36 9.50
N VAL A 493 -0.72 -2.97 10.42
CA VAL A 493 -0.10 -2.30 11.58
C VAL A 493 1.29 -1.84 11.17
N TYR A 494 1.56 -0.55 11.18
CA TYR A 494 2.89 -0.05 10.84
C TYR A 494 3.88 -0.42 11.94
N TYR A 495 5.07 -0.89 11.55
CA TYR A 495 6.09 -1.34 12.51
C TYR A 495 6.46 -0.25 13.53
N GLY A 496 6.56 -0.64 14.78
CA GLY A 496 6.81 0.25 15.89
C GLY A 496 5.54 0.83 16.53
N ASP A 497 4.41 0.89 15.83
CA ASP A 497 3.15 1.36 16.39
C ASP A 497 2.62 0.41 17.47
N GLU A 498 2.90 -0.88 17.37
CA GLU A 498 2.57 -1.88 18.39
C GLU A 498 3.32 -1.67 19.70
N LEU A 499 4.38 -0.88 19.68
CA LEU A 499 5.15 -0.45 20.86
C LEU A 499 4.91 1.02 21.20
N ALA A 500 3.97 1.67 20.55
CA ALA A 500 3.72 3.11 20.63
C ALA A 500 4.99 3.95 20.43
N SER A 501 5.82 3.59 19.46
CA SER A 501 7.05 4.31 19.14
C SER A 501 6.77 5.75 18.78
N VAL A 502 7.47 6.68 19.42
CA VAL A 502 7.40 8.11 19.11
C VAL A 502 8.29 8.47 17.93
N ASN A 503 8.25 9.72 17.48
CA ASN A 503 9.11 10.22 16.42
C ASN A 503 10.59 9.91 16.66
N ASP A 504 11.28 9.50 15.62
CA ASP A 504 12.70 9.20 15.64
C ASP A 504 13.49 10.32 14.95
N TYR A 505 14.20 11.13 15.74
CA TYR A 505 14.99 12.26 15.24
C TYR A 505 16.42 11.87 14.84
N SER A 506 16.81 10.60 14.98
CA SER A 506 18.15 10.13 14.68
C SER A 506 18.57 10.27 13.22
N TYR A 507 17.59 10.31 12.31
CA TYR A 507 17.83 10.51 10.88
C TYR A 507 18.56 11.81 10.54
N LEU A 508 18.45 12.83 11.39
CA LEU A 508 19.14 14.13 11.21
C LEU A 508 20.66 14.00 11.22
N LYS A 509 21.18 12.92 11.81
CA LYS A 509 22.61 12.60 11.84
C LYS A 509 23.09 11.79 10.63
N GLU A 510 22.16 11.33 9.78
CA GLU A 510 22.46 10.53 8.61
C GLU A 510 22.44 11.42 7.34
N PRO A 511 23.59 11.66 6.69
CA PRO A 511 23.67 12.58 5.54
C PRO A 511 22.70 12.24 4.39
N SER A 512 22.41 10.95 4.16
CA SER A 512 21.50 10.49 3.12
C SER A 512 20.02 10.62 3.46
N LYS A 513 19.68 10.89 4.73
CA LYS A 513 18.30 10.94 5.23
C LYS A 513 17.87 12.31 5.77
N LYS A 514 18.82 13.12 6.22
CA LYS A 514 18.57 14.38 6.94
C LYS A 514 17.65 15.37 6.21
N ASN A 515 17.60 15.32 4.89
CA ASN A 515 16.80 16.21 4.06
C ASN A 515 15.38 15.69 3.78
N ASP A 516 15.04 14.50 4.26
CA ASP A 516 13.72 13.90 4.11
C ASP A 516 13.13 13.61 5.49
N ASN A 517 12.25 14.50 5.95
CA ASN A 517 11.68 14.38 7.29
C ASN A 517 10.61 13.28 7.43
N ARG A 518 10.32 12.49 6.37
CA ARG A 518 9.54 11.26 6.52
C ARG A 518 10.25 10.24 7.39
N TRP A 519 11.58 10.28 7.48
CA TRP A 519 12.35 9.42 8.38
C TRP A 519 12.01 9.64 9.86
N LEU A 520 11.37 10.77 10.20
CA LEU A 520 10.81 11.01 11.52
C LEU A 520 9.83 9.90 11.95
N ASN A 521 9.02 9.41 11.01
CA ASN A 521 8.01 8.38 11.24
C ASN A 521 8.49 6.93 10.94
N ARG A 522 9.78 6.76 10.65
CA ARG A 522 10.40 5.46 10.31
C ARG A 522 11.41 5.08 11.40
N PRO A 523 10.94 4.68 12.59
CA PRO A 523 11.80 4.52 13.76
C PRO A 523 12.78 3.35 13.63
N VAL A 524 13.92 3.47 14.29
CA VAL A 524 14.77 2.32 14.62
C VAL A 524 14.16 1.63 15.84
N ILE A 525 13.87 0.34 15.74
CA ILE A 525 13.27 -0.40 16.84
C ILE A 525 14.30 -0.61 17.96
N ASP A 526 13.92 -0.22 19.17
CA ASP A 526 14.66 -0.51 20.40
C ASP A 526 14.16 -1.86 20.96
N TRP A 527 14.91 -2.92 20.66
CA TRP A 527 14.54 -4.28 21.08
C TRP A 527 14.64 -4.50 22.59
N GLU A 528 15.51 -3.79 23.26
CA GLU A 528 15.59 -3.82 24.73
C GLU A 528 14.31 -3.24 25.34
N LYS A 529 13.90 -2.07 24.86
CA LYS A 529 12.66 -1.43 25.28
C LYS A 529 11.41 -2.26 24.92
N SER A 530 11.45 -3.01 23.82
CA SER A 530 10.35 -3.88 23.40
C SER A 530 9.99 -4.95 24.45
N GLU A 531 10.96 -5.35 25.29
CA GLU A 531 10.73 -6.30 26.38
C GLU A 531 9.75 -5.77 27.44
N ASN A 532 9.53 -4.47 27.50
CA ASN A 532 8.50 -3.87 28.35
C ASN A 532 7.08 -4.28 28.00
N ARG A 533 6.86 -4.88 26.82
CA ARG A 533 5.55 -5.44 26.43
C ARG A 533 5.04 -6.53 27.39
N SER A 534 5.93 -7.13 28.18
CA SER A 534 5.57 -8.09 29.22
C SER A 534 5.43 -7.45 30.61
N LYS A 535 5.78 -6.18 30.78
CA LYS A 535 5.78 -5.48 32.07
C LYS A 535 4.50 -4.66 32.22
N LYS A 536 3.58 -5.13 33.08
CA LYS A 536 2.32 -4.41 33.37
C LYS A 536 2.58 -2.96 33.78
N GLY A 537 1.74 -2.05 33.29
CA GLY A 537 1.79 -0.63 33.59
C GLY A 537 2.65 0.19 32.62
N THR A 538 3.43 -0.43 31.76
CA THR A 538 4.19 0.27 30.73
C THR A 538 3.32 0.60 29.50
N VAL A 539 3.74 1.59 28.74
CA VAL A 539 3.10 1.99 27.46
C VAL A 539 3.17 0.83 26.47
N GLU A 540 4.31 0.18 26.36
CA GLU A 540 4.54 -0.96 25.49
C GLU A 540 3.62 -2.12 25.83
N TYR A 541 3.42 -2.40 27.12
CA TYR A 541 2.49 -3.45 27.55
C TYR A 541 1.07 -3.17 27.11
N LYS A 542 0.59 -1.96 27.35
CA LYS A 542 -0.81 -1.57 27.05
C LYS A 542 -1.10 -1.65 25.56
N ILE A 543 -0.21 -1.11 24.72
CA ILE A 543 -0.43 -1.03 23.28
C ILE A 543 -0.17 -2.37 22.59
N PHE A 544 0.94 -3.02 22.88
CA PHE A 544 1.25 -4.33 22.28
C PHE A 544 0.16 -5.36 22.58
N ASN A 545 -0.22 -5.50 23.84
CA ASN A 545 -1.25 -6.48 24.22
C ASN A 545 -2.65 -6.06 23.77
N GLY A 546 -2.93 -4.77 23.69
CA GLY A 546 -4.19 -4.25 23.14
C GLY A 546 -4.34 -4.63 21.66
N ILE A 547 -3.34 -4.36 20.84
CA ILE A 547 -3.34 -4.71 19.42
C ILE A 547 -3.34 -6.24 19.23
N LYS A 548 -2.51 -6.97 19.96
CA LYS A 548 -2.50 -8.43 19.96
C LYS A 548 -3.88 -9.02 20.23
N LYS A 549 -4.56 -8.51 21.24
CA LYS A 549 -5.91 -8.93 21.60
C LYS A 549 -6.93 -8.65 20.49
N MET A 550 -6.87 -7.46 19.88
CA MET A 550 -7.72 -7.13 18.73
C MET A 550 -7.53 -8.12 17.59
N ILE A 551 -6.26 -8.42 17.25
CA ILE A 551 -5.94 -9.37 16.18
C ILE A 551 -6.50 -10.76 16.48
N GLN A 552 -6.32 -11.26 17.70
CA GLN A 552 -6.81 -12.57 18.11
C GLN A 552 -8.34 -12.66 18.02
N ILE A 553 -9.04 -11.63 18.48
CA ILE A 553 -10.50 -11.58 18.46
C ILE A 553 -11.02 -11.46 17.04
N ARG A 554 -10.43 -10.55 16.23
CA ARG A 554 -10.78 -10.37 14.82
C ARG A 554 -10.76 -11.69 14.03
N LYS A 555 -9.75 -12.51 14.24
CA LYS A 555 -9.59 -13.80 13.52
C LYS A 555 -10.77 -14.76 13.72
N ASN A 556 -11.51 -14.60 14.81
CA ASN A 556 -12.66 -15.44 15.16
C ASN A 556 -14.01 -14.82 14.79
N ILE A 557 -14.04 -13.63 14.23
CA ILE A 557 -15.26 -12.94 13.82
C ILE A 557 -15.39 -13.01 12.29
N LYS A 558 -16.24 -13.91 11.81
CA LYS A 558 -16.46 -14.15 10.36
C LYS A 558 -16.92 -12.89 9.62
N GLU A 559 -17.68 -12.04 10.28
CA GLU A 559 -18.23 -10.80 9.72
C GLU A 559 -17.14 -9.83 9.26
N PHE A 560 -15.92 -9.94 9.78
CA PHE A 560 -14.78 -9.11 9.34
C PHE A 560 -14.12 -9.61 8.07
N HIS A 561 -14.74 -10.55 7.37
CA HIS A 561 -14.33 -11.00 6.04
C HIS A 561 -14.31 -9.85 5.05
N SER A 562 -13.25 -9.77 4.25
CA SER A 562 -13.01 -8.62 3.35
C SER A 562 -13.96 -8.53 2.15
N GLU A 563 -14.65 -9.61 1.78
CA GLU A 563 -15.66 -9.59 0.71
C GLU A 563 -16.87 -8.74 1.02
N ASN A 564 -17.17 -8.58 2.30
CA ASN A 564 -18.35 -7.87 2.71
C ASN A 564 -18.08 -6.40 2.88
N ASP A 565 -18.96 -5.63 2.28
CA ASP A 565 -19.02 -4.21 2.54
C ASP A 565 -19.45 -3.97 4.01
N PHE A 566 -19.07 -2.84 4.51
CA PHE A 566 -19.62 -2.29 5.73
C PHE A 566 -20.92 -1.54 5.42
N GLU A 567 -21.85 -1.55 6.36
CA GLU A 567 -23.05 -0.73 6.32
C GLU A 567 -22.91 0.42 7.32
N LEU A 568 -22.90 1.65 6.83
CA LEU A 568 -22.89 2.82 7.70
C LEU A 568 -24.20 2.89 8.46
N VAL A 569 -24.12 3.02 9.77
CA VAL A 569 -25.30 3.14 10.64
C VAL A 569 -25.38 4.58 11.14
N LYS A 570 -26.36 5.33 10.63
CA LYS A 570 -26.60 6.70 11.07
C LYS A 570 -27.10 6.71 12.52
N ASN A 571 -26.57 7.62 13.30
CA ASN A 571 -26.99 7.86 14.67
C ASN A 571 -27.00 9.37 14.98
N GLU A 572 -27.65 9.73 16.09
CA GLU A 572 -27.87 11.10 16.50
C GLU A 572 -26.67 11.80 17.13
N ASN A 573 -25.58 11.06 17.41
CA ASN A 573 -24.41 11.60 18.09
C ASN A 573 -23.26 11.87 17.10
N ASP A 574 -22.87 13.12 16.95
CA ASP A 574 -21.80 13.53 16.03
C ASP A 574 -20.40 13.04 16.41
N HIS A 575 -20.23 12.55 17.63
CA HIS A 575 -18.94 12.06 18.14
C HIS A 575 -18.77 10.54 18.03
N ILE A 576 -19.84 9.80 17.77
CA ILE A 576 -19.80 8.34 17.68
C ILE A 576 -19.97 7.90 16.22
N PHE A 577 -18.92 7.29 15.70
CA PHE A 577 -18.94 6.62 14.41
C PHE A 577 -19.45 5.19 14.57
N SER A 578 -20.40 4.78 13.74
CA SER A 578 -21.03 3.46 13.82
C SER A 578 -21.23 2.83 12.45
N PHE A 579 -20.95 1.55 12.37
CA PHE A 579 -21.19 0.74 11.18
C PHE A 579 -21.46 -0.73 11.55
N LEU A 580 -22.13 -1.43 10.65
CA LEU A 580 -22.47 -2.82 10.77
C LEU A 580 -21.64 -3.66 9.80
N ARG A 581 -21.16 -4.80 10.29
CA ARG A 581 -20.59 -5.87 9.47
C ARG A 581 -21.51 -7.09 9.55
N GLU A 582 -21.76 -7.68 8.39
CA GLU A 582 -22.63 -8.87 8.29
C GLU A 582 -22.00 -9.89 7.33
N PHE A 583 -22.04 -11.16 7.74
CA PHE A 583 -21.58 -12.27 6.93
C PHE A 583 -22.30 -13.56 7.33
N GLU A 584 -22.88 -14.27 6.34
CA GLU A 584 -23.59 -15.53 6.57
C GLU A 584 -24.64 -15.47 7.70
N GLY A 585 -25.32 -14.34 7.83
CA GLY A 585 -26.35 -14.11 8.85
C GLY A 585 -25.82 -13.68 10.22
N GLU A 586 -24.52 -13.69 10.43
CA GLU A 586 -23.88 -13.16 11.65
C GLU A 586 -23.63 -11.66 11.51
N LYS A 587 -23.83 -10.92 12.59
CA LYS A 587 -23.71 -9.46 12.62
C LYS A 587 -22.84 -8.97 13.77
N THR A 588 -22.03 -7.96 13.50
CA THR A 588 -21.27 -7.21 14.51
C THR A 588 -21.47 -5.71 14.27
N LEU A 589 -21.94 -5.01 15.29
CA LEU A 589 -22.05 -3.55 15.31
C LEU A 589 -20.78 -2.96 15.93
N VAL A 590 -20.10 -2.10 15.17
CA VAL A 590 -18.90 -1.39 15.62
C VAL A 590 -19.28 0.04 16.00
N LEU A 591 -18.94 0.43 17.22
CA LEU A 591 -19.14 1.79 17.74
C LEU A 591 -17.78 2.36 18.14
N MET A 592 -17.51 3.60 17.74
CA MET A 592 -16.24 4.29 18.02
C MET A 592 -16.52 5.70 18.53
N ASN A 593 -16.19 6.00 19.80
CA ASN A 593 -16.26 7.34 20.33
C ASN A 593 -14.99 8.12 20.02
N MET A 594 -15.10 9.09 19.11
CA MET A 594 -13.99 9.95 18.68
C MET A 594 -13.71 11.10 19.66
N SER A 595 -14.49 11.23 20.71
CA SER A 595 -14.46 12.34 21.68
C SER A 595 -13.65 12.03 22.93
N GLU A 596 -13.04 13.04 23.50
CA GLU A 596 -12.41 12.96 24.83
C GLU A 596 -13.42 12.94 26.00
N HIS A 597 -14.71 12.98 25.69
CA HIS A 597 -15.80 12.91 26.68
C HIS A 597 -16.61 11.65 26.50
N ALA A 598 -17.23 11.20 27.61
CA ALA A 598 -18.23 10.15 27.52
C ALA A 598 -19.39 10.58 26.62
N GLN A 599 -19.87 9.69 25.79
CA GLN A 599 -20.93 9.94 24.83
C GLN A 599 -22.04 8.91 24.96
N TYR A 600 -23.24 9.24 24.51
CA TYR A 600 -24.43 8.45 24.68
C TYR A 600 -25.12 8.23 23.33
N LEU A 601 -25.59 7.00 23.12
CA LEU A 601 -26.44 6.61 21.98
C LEU A 601 -27.75 6.06 22.47
N ASN A 602 -28.85 6.40 21.79
CA ASN A 602 -30.11 5.76 22.00
C ASN A 602 -30.02 4.25 21.71
N GLN A 603 -30.57 3.41 22.60
CA GLN A 603 -30.59 1.95 22.43
C GLN A 603 -31.26 1.48 21.13
N TYR A 604 -32.04 2.33 20.48
CA TYR A 604 -32.67 2.05 19.20
C TYR A 604 -31.65 1.62 18.12
N ILE A 605 -30.37 2.02 18.25
CA ILE A 605 -29.32 1.56 17.34
C ILE A 605 -29.18 0.02 17.35
N LEU A 606 -29.38 -0.64 18.46
CA LEU A 606 -29.37 -2.11 18.58
C LEU A 606 -30.54 -2.72 17.82
N GLU A 607 -31.74 -2.15 18.03
CA GLU A 607 -32.96 -2.63 17.41
C GLU A 607 -32.91 -2.52 15.88
N LYS A 608 -32.55 -1.33 15.35
CA LYS A 608 -32.50 -1.11 13.90
C LYS A 608 -31.40 -1.89 13.18
N THR A 609 -30.36 -2.32 13.88
CA THR A 609 -29.28 -3.15 13.33
C THR A 609 -29.49 -4.65 13.52
N GLY A 610 -30.51 -5.03 14.31
CA GLY A 610 -30.77 -6.43 14.65
C GLY A 610 -29.80 -7.02 15.66
N ILE A 611 -29.09 -6.16 16.40
CA ILE A 611 -28.22 -6.57 17.51
C ILE A 611 -29.06 -6.72 18.79
N LYS A 612 -28.81 -7.75 19.55
CA LYS A 612 -29.55 -8.03 20.78
C LYS A 612 -29.23 -7.01 21.89
N PHE A 613 -30.21 -6.74 22.78
CA PHE A 613 -30.02 -5.83 23.91
C PHE A 613 -29.01 -6.33 24.97
N ASP A 614 -28.72 -7.63 24.97
CA ASP A 614 -27.71 -8.24 25.82
C ASP A 614 -26.40 -8.59 25.05
N ALA A 615 -26.18 -7.94 23.91
CA ALA A 615 -24.99 -8.12 23.11
C ALA A 615 -23.73 -7.94 23.95
N VAL A 616 -22.70 -8.69 23.57
CA VAL A 616 -21.39 -8.67 24.24
C VAL A 616 -20.38 -7.91 23.37
N ASP A 617 -19.67 -6.98 24.01
CA ASP A 617 -18.49 -6.41 23.37
C ASP A 617 -17.39 -7.46 23.26
N GLN A 618 -17.04 -7.83 22.06
CA GLN A 618 -16.10 -8.92 21.79
C GLN A 618 -14.67 -8.60 22.28
N PHE A 619 -14.32 -7.32 22.37
CA PHE A 619 -13.02 -6.92 22.87
C PHE A 619 -12.88 -7.02 24.39
N SER A 620 -13.83 -6.47 25.14
CA SER A 620 -13.82 -6.51 26.61
C SER A 620 -14.43 -7.77 27.21
N GLY A 621 -15.27 -8.49 26.47
CA GLY A 621 -16.07 -9.63 26.97
C GLY A 621 -17.25 -9.22 27.85
N LYS A 622 -17.56 -7.93 27.94
CA LYS A 622 -18.65 -7.42 28.78
C LYS A 622 -19.92 -7.23 27.97
N LYS A 623 -21.05 -7.50 28.61
CA LYS A 623 -22.35 -7.14 28.01
C LYS A 623 -22.47 -5.63 27.88
N VAL A 624 -23.13 -5.19 26.83
CA VAL A 624 -23.49 -3.78 26.66
C VAL A 624 -24.43 -3.34 27.80
N GLU A 625 -24.09 -2.23 28.42
CA GLU A 625 -24.92 -1.67 29.48
C GLU A 625 -25.83 -0.60 28.89
N VAL A 626 -27.15 -0.79 29.10
CA VAL A 626 -28.17 0.16 28.70
C VAL A 626 -28.80 0.77 29.97
N HIS A 627 -28.66 2.09 30.14
CA HIS A 627 -29.25 2.85 31.22
C HIS A 627 -30.13 3.96 30.64
N ASN A 628 -31.36 4.08 31.12
CA ASN A 628 -32.32 5.08 30.66
C ASN A 628 -32.50 5.12 29.12
N ARG A 629 -32.52 3.93 28.49
CA ARG A 629 -32.57 3.75 27.02
C ARG A 629 -31.35 4.29 26.25
N GLU A 630 -30.24 4.49 26.94
CA GLU A 630 -28.99 4.95 26.33
C GLU A 630 -27.84 3.98 26.58
N ILE A 631 -26.96 3.86 25.58
CA ILE A 631 -25.68 3.18 25.66
C ILE A 631 -24.63 4.23 25.92
N LYS A 632 -23.80 4.06 26.94
CA LYS A 632 -22.69 4.94 27.27
C LYS A 632 -21.41 4.40 26.68
N LEU A 633 -20.68 5.24 25.95
CA LEU A 633 -19.29 5.00 25.55
C LEU A 633 -18.38 5.97 26.32
N LEU A 634 -17.34 5.41 26.92
CA LEU A 634 -16.30 6.19 27.61
C LEU A 634 -15.45 6.99 26.59
N PRO A 635 -14.65 7.98 27.04
CA PRO A 635 -13.75 8.70 26.12
C PRO A 635 -12.88 7.78 25.28
N PHE A 636 -12.88 7.96 23.96
CA PHE A 636 -12.12 7.17 23.00
C PHE A 636 -12.35 5.65 23.08
N GLU A 637 -13.48 5.24 23.57
CA GLU A 637 -13.87 3.83 23.65
C GLU A 637 -14.41 3.32 22.30
N PHE A 638 -14.15 2.06 22.02
CA PHE A 638 -14.80 1.33 20.93
C PHE A 638 -15.47 0.06 21.46
N LEU A 639 -16.56 -0.33 20.82
CA LEU A 639 -17.30 -1.54 21.13
C LEU A 639 -17.52 -2.35 19.85
N TRP A 640 -17.31 -3.67 19.94
CA TRP A 640 -17.61 -4.64 18.90
C TRP A 640 -18.76 -5.53 19.41
N LEU A 641 -19.99 -5.10 19.16
CA LEU A 641 -21.20 -5.71 19.74
C LEU A 641 -21.72 -6.86 18.87
N LYS A 642 -21.79 -8.03 19.49
CA LYS A 642 -22.32 -9.23 18.85
C LYS A 642 -23.29 -9.99 19.74
#